data_c57edd7d6a7a9eafac13bf30a240c3d2
#
_entry.id   c57edd7d6a7a9eafac13bf30a240c3d2
#
_cell.length_a   1.000
_cell.length_b   1.000
_cell.length_c   1.000
_cell.angle_alpha   90.00
_cell.angle_beta   90.00
_cell.angle_gamma   90.00
#
_symmetry.space_group_name_H-M   'P 1'
#
loop_
_entity.id
_entity.type
_entity.pdbx_description
1 polymer ?
#
loop_
_entity_poly.entity_id
_entity_poly.type
_entity_poly.pdbx_seq_one_letter_code
_entity_poly.pdbx_strand_id
1 'polypeptide(L)'
;MHFRLVHCGVHLRLVLCGVIIASSYSTGVWSQTESLAEPVVISASRRPEPLWETPAALGFIGGEQLDGAGPRVQAAEALQRLPGVLAADRGNYAQDPQLAVRGFGARAAFGVRGIKLISDGIPASIPDGQGQASSFALGSADRIEVLRGPMAVLYGNASGGLIQSFTRTPEPGLNAQAQVYAGSLGLKRSLIQAEFQQDASDLLLDYSDFSIDGYRLNSAASRQQFQANYGYKLGEETKLRLVAQRWEQPFAQDPAGLSLEQLRQDPRQAGTNTRERRVRKETAQEQLGVSFDHRLLNRFDFSLYGFAGTRDNLQYLASNSWIGLDRDYEGLGIRLAQRLALASIPVRWSLSLEHERSSERRQAGAALLGEKIGDLTRNEDQRAVSAQAVLIAQADLSERYSVYGGIRHGSVTLSAKDYFLSDRQDGSGEVRYQQTSPVLGIQRWLSRDQQIFLSTGKGYETPTLAEVSYITDSLNPNRILPQFNQSIVASSNRQWELGWRGRHSNTHRWELIGFHVRSSNEIVVDRSLAGQNSFRNAPGTERYGLEMSWSAQWSASWQSYLSLTRMKAHYQGDWTLAGQSMDGRWMPATPDFSGFVELRYQDGPQQSALEVRHLGKRFANDVNTLSAPAFHTWAIRWQRNFVIGTSRLTAMARIDNLLDRRYVGSLIVNNPSPFEPSPGRTAWIGLRMRLAVF
;
A
#
# COMPACT_ATOMS: atom_id res chain seq x y z
N MET A 1 -1.56 11.81 -35.92
CA MET A 1 -0.43 11.22 -36.70
C MET A 1 -0.14 9.86 -36.06
N HIS A 2 -0.71 8.80 -36.61
CA HIS A 2 -0.65 7.46 -36.00
C HIS A 2 0.63 6.75 -36.43
N PHE A 3 1.48 6.41 -35.47
CA PHE A 3 2.57 5.45 -35.68
C PHE A 3 2.14 4.06 -35.21
N ARG A 4 1.89 3.17 -36.14
CA ARG A 4 1.78 1.74 -35.87
C ARG A 4 3.18 1.15 -35.78
N LEU A 5 3.57 0.65 -34.60
CA LEU A 5 4.77 -0.19 -34.44
C LEU A 5 4.39 -1.66 -34.62
N VAL A 6 5.07 -2.27 -35.57
CA VAL A 6 4.97 -3.66 -35.98
C VAL A 6 5.55 -4.56 -34.87
N HIS A 7 4.81 -5.56 -34.44
CA HIS A 7 5.28 -6.63 -33.56
C HIS A 7 6.34 -7.48 -34.27
N CYS A 8 7.58 -7.40 -33.81
CA CYS A 8 8.64 -8.33 -34.18
C CYS A 8 8.89 -9.27 -32.99
N GLY A 9 8.34 -10.49 -33.07
CA GLY A 9 8.55 -11.54 -32.07
C GLY A 9 9.94 -12.13 -32.17
N VAL A 10 10.79 -11.88 -31.20
CA VAL A 10 12.09 -12.56 -31.05
C VAL A 10 11.93 -13.73 -30.07
N HIS A 11 11.87 -14.94 -30.58
CA HIS A 11 11.97 -16.17 -29.79
C HIS A 11 13.45 -16.40 -29.39
N LEU A 12 13.80 -16.11 -28.15
CA LEU A 12 15.10 -16.45 -27.57
C LEU A 12 15.03 -17.89 -27.00
N ARG A 13 15.61 -18.88 -27.72
CA ARG A 13 15.83 -20.23 -27.21
C ARG A 13 17.07 -20.22 -26.31
N LEU A 14 16.89 -20.35 -25.02
CA LEU A 14 17.97 -20.60 -24.06
C LEU A 14 18.38 -22.08 -24.14
N VAL A 15 19.60 -22.31 -24.61
CA VAL A 15 20.28 -23.61 -24.52
C VAL A 15 20.94 -23.72 -23.15
N LEU A 16 20.48 -24.65 -22.32
CA LEU A 16 21.13 -25.01 -21.06
C LEU A 16 22.34 -25.89 -21.36
N CYS A 17 23.54 -25.32 -21.33
CA CYS A 17 24.80 -26.09 -21.25
C CYS A 17 25.16 -26.27 -19.75
N GLY A 18 25.09 -27.52 -19.27
CA GLY A 18 25.61 -27.85 -17.95
C GLY A 18 27.15 -27.80 -17.90
N VAL A 19 27.68 -26.99 -16.99
CA VAL A 19 29.09 -26.95 -16.65
C VAL A 19 29.24 -27.36 -15.19
N ILE A 20 29.81 -28.54 -14.97
CA ILE A 20 30.30 -29.00 -13.66
C ILE A 20 31.69 -28.36 -13.49
N ILE A 21 31.85 -27.45 -12.54
CA ILE A 21 33.15 -26.91 -12.15
C ILE A 21 33.41 -27.27 -10.69
N ALA A 22 34.52 -27.97 -10.50
CA ALA A 22 35.08 -28.32 -9.19
C ALA A 22 35.55 -27.05 -8.45
N SER A 23 35.14 -26.96 -7.20
CA SER A 23 35.42 -25.83 -6.31
C SER A 23 36.79 -25.87 -5.69
N SER A 24 37.57 -24.82 -5.88
CA SER A 24 38.68 -24.47 -5.00
C SER A 24 38.18 -23.40 -4.00
N TYR A 25 38.25 -23.73 -2.72
CA TYR A 25 37.84 -22.84 -1.63
C TYR A 25 38.88 -21.75 -1.41
N SER A 26 38.51 -20.50 -1.64
CA SER A 26 39.18 -19.36 -1.02
C SER A 26 38.27 -18.78 0.07
N THR A 27 38.67 -18.91 1.32
CA THR A 27 38.00 -18.35 2.49
C THR A 27 38.22 -16.84 2.56
N GLY A 28 37.40 -16.08 1.86
CA GLY A 28 37.26 -14.65 2.10
C GLY A 28 36.32 -14.44 3.30
N VAL A 29 36.82 -13.85 4.37
CA VAL A 29 36.06 -13.50 5.58
C VAL A 29 35.05 -12.39 5.21
N TRP A 30 33.78 -12.75 5.03
CA TRP A 30 32.68 -11.81 4.89
C TRP A 30 31.84 -11.84 6.17
N SER A 31 32.27 -11.05 7.14
CA SER A 31 31.42 -10.72 8.29
C SER A 31 30.90 -9.29 8.08
N GLN A 32 29.87 -9.13 7.26
CA GLN A 32 28.95 -8.01 7.45
C GLN A 32 27.81 -8.53 8.31
N THR A 33 28.01 -8.49 9.61
CA THR A 33 26.91 -8.38 10.55
C THR A 33 26.19 -7.08 10.18
N GLU A 34 25.02 -7.16 9.51
CA GLU A 34 24.13 -6.01 9.46
C GLU A 34 23.88 -5.61 10.91
N SER A 35 24.58 -4.59 11.37
CA SER A 35 24.23 -3.95 12.62
C SER A 35 22.75 -3.55 12.46
N LEU A 36 21.97 -3.61 13.54
CA LEU A 36 20.63 -3.04 13.56
C LEU A 36 20.75 -1.49 13.41
N ALA A 37 21.36 -1.01 12.31
CA ALA A 37 21.51 0.40 12.02
C ALA A 37 20.13 1.06 11.97
N GLU A 38 20.01 2.25 12.50
CA GLU A 38 18.73 2.97 12.49
C GLU A 38 18.38 3.36 11.06
N PRO A 39 17.20 2.99 10.56
CA PRO A 39 16.75 3.45 9.27
C PRO A 39 16.47 4.95 9.32
N VAL A 40 16.80 5.66 8.27
CA VAL A 40 16.39 7.05 8.08
C VAL A 40 14.94 7.06 7.64
N VAL A 41 14.08 7.73 8.38
CA VAL A 41 12.65 7.84 8.07
C VAL A 41 12.36 9.25 7.57
N ILE A 42 11.70 9.36 6.42
CA ILE A 42 11.38 10.65 5.78
C ILE A 42 9.97 11.13 6.14
N SER A 43 9.11 10.24 6.62
CA SER A 43 7.66 10.38 6.57
C SER A 43 7.07 11.41 7.54
N ALA A 44 7.47 11.44 8.79
CA ALA A 44 6.73 12.20 9.82
C ALA A 44 6.90 13.72 9.71
N SER A 45 8.09 14.19 9.35
CA SER A 45 8.40 15.63 9.16
C SER A 45 8.56 16.00 7.70
N ARG A 46 8.30 15.06 6.78
CA ARG A 46 8.59 15.18 5.34
C ARG A 46 10.08 15.51 5.09
N ARG A 47 10.95 15.07 6.00
CA ARG A 47 12.41 15.17 5.93
C ARG A 47 13.03 13.87 6.39
N PRO A 48 14.24 13.54 5.92
CA PRO A 48 15.00 12.42 6.45
C PRO A 48 15.31 12.68 7.94
N GLU A 49 14.73 11.85 8.81
CA GLU A 49 14.99 11.90 10.24
C GLU A 49 15.22 10.49 10.79
N PRO A 50 16.09 10.32 11.78
CA PRO A 50 16.24 9.04 12.44
C PRO A 50 14.90 8.58 13.07
N LEU A 51 14.61 7.29 13.00
CA LEU A 51 13.43 6.68 13.60
C LEU A 51 13.22 7.11 15.06
N TRP A 52 14.33 7.27 15.81
CA TRP A 52 14.32 7.66 17.21
C TRP A 52 13.89 9.09 17.48
N GLU A 53 13.99 9.97 16.51
CA GLU A 53 13.62 11.39 16.67
C GLU A 53 12.15 11.66 16.37
N THR A 54 11.42 10.66 15.87
CA THR A 54 10.03 10.83 15.45
C THR A 54 9.07 10.27 16.50
N PRO A 55 8.24 11.11 17.17
CA PRO A 55 7.27 10.66 18.18
C PRO A 55 6.00 10.08 17.57
N ALA A 56 6.12 9.01 16.78
CA ALA A 56 5.03 8.34 16.08
C ALA A 56 5.31 6.85 15.91
N ALA A 57 4.27 6.04 15.74
CA ALA A 57 4.38 4.64 15.40
C ALA A 57 4.85 4.49 13.95
N LEU A 58 6.03 3.93 13.75
CA LEU A 58 6.67 3.74 12.44
C LEU A 58 6.97 2.27 12.19
N GLY A 59 6.59 1.80 11.00
CA GLY A 59 6.97 0.50 10.48
C GLY A 59 8.01 0.66 9.39
N PHE A 60 8.99 -0.24 9.35
CA PHE A 60 10.05 -0.26 8.36
C PHE A 60 10.23 -1.67 7.81
N ILE A 61 10.36 -1.78 6.48
CA ILE A 61 10.64 -3.02 5.77
C ILE A 61 11.76 -2.71 4.78
N GLY A 62 12.94 -3.24 5.02
CA GLY A 62 14.11 -3.04 4.14
C GLY A 62 14.16 -4.05 3.00
N GLY A 63 15.14 -3.89 2.11
CA GLY A 63 15.30 -4.71 0.90
C GLY A 63 15.40 -6.20 1.17
N GLU A 64 16.11 -6.62 2.23
CA GLU A 64 16.22 -8.02 2.63
C GLU A 64 14.86 -8.63 3.02
N GLN A 65 14.06 -7.88 3.80
CA GLN A 65 12.73 -8.33 4.19
C GLN A 65 11.77 -8.34 2.98
N LEU A 66 11.92 -7.41 2.04
CA LEU A 66 11.18 -7.42 0.77
C LEU A 66 11.53 -8.66 -0.08
N ASP A 67 12.80 -9.01 -0.19
CA ASP A 67 13.27 -10.20 -0.91
C ASP A 67 12.77 -11.50 -0.27
N GLY A 68 12.76 -11.56 1.05
CA GLY A 68 12.30 -12.72 1.80
C GLY A 68 10.79 -12.90 1.80
N ALA A 69 10.01 -11.84 1.60
CA ALA A 69 8.56 -11.88 1.70
C ALA A 69 7.88 -12.57 0.52
N GLY A 70 8.43 -12.43 -0.69
CA GLY A 70 7.82 -13.00 -1.89
C GLY A 70 8.52 -12.53 -3.18
N PRO A 71 7.92 -12.82 -4.34
CA PRO A 71 8.48 -12.40 -5.63
C PRO A 71 8.33 -10.90 -5.92
N ARG A 72 7.97 -10.07 -4.92
CA ARG A 72 7.81 -8.61 -5.03
C ARG A 72 6.78 -8.17 -6.08
N VAL A 73 5.64 -8.83 -6.14
CA VAL A 73 4.53 -8.51 -7.04
C VAL A 73 3.50 -7.60 -6.36
N GLN A 74 3.24 -7.86 -5.07
CA GLN A 74 2.25 -7.11 -4.29
C GLN A 74 2.84 -6.62 -2.96
N ALA A 75 2.54 -5.38 -2.57
CA ALA A 75 2.97 -4.81 -1.30
C ALA A 75 2.49 -5.64 -0.08
N ALA A 76 1.36 -6.34 -0.21
CA ALA A 76 0.84 -7.21 0.84
C ALA A 76 1.81 -8.33 1.24
N GLU A 77 2.67 -8.80 0.33
CA GLU A 77 3.67 -9.83 0.63
C GLU A 77 4.53 -9.47 1.84
N ALA A 78 4.96 -8.21 1.93
CA ALA A 78 5.84 -7.72 2.98
C ALA A 78 5.11 -6.98 4.11
N LEU A 79 4.06 -6.22 3.82
CA LEU A 79 3.36 -5.37 4.79
C LEU A 79 2.68 -6.16 5.92
N GLN A 80 2.31 -7.42 5.70
CA GLN A 80 1.67 -8.28 6.70
C GLN A 80 2.53 -8.57 7.95
N ARG A 81 3.83 -8.26 7.91
CA ARG A 81 4.73 -8.40 9.05
C ARG A 81 4.65 -7.25 10.06
N LEU A 82 4.06 -6.11 9.68
CA LEU A 82 4.02 -4.92 10.53
C LEU A 82 2.84 -4.95 11.51
N PRO A 83 3.03 -4.52 12.78
CA PRO A 83 1.93 -4.41 13.72
C PRO A 83 0.95 -3.31 13.27
N GLY A 84 -0.34 -3.50 13.58
CA GLY A 84 -1.40 -2.55 13.21
C GLY A 84 -1.79 -2.54 11.74
N VAL A 85 -1.12 -3.34 10.90
CA VAL A 85 -1.35 -3.40 9.45
C VAL A 85 -2.04 -4.71 9.07
N LEU A 86 -3.20 -4.63 8.47
CA LEU A 86 -3.82 -5.73 7.74
C LEU A 86 -3.42 -5.59 6.26
N ALA A 87 -2.67 -6.55 5.76
CA ALA A 87 -2.34 -6.66 4.35
C ALA A 87 -2.73 -8.06 3.88
N ALA A 88 -3.89 -8.16 3.23
CA ALA A 88 -4.43 -9.42 2.78
C ALA A 88 -4.33 -9.52 1.26
N ASP A 89 -3.63 -10.56 0.80
CA ASP A 89 -3.66 -10.97 -0.60
C ASP A 89 -5.03 -11.59 -0.89
N ARG A 90 -5.69 -11.09 -1.93
CA ARG A 90 -6.99 -11.60 -2.38
C ARG A 90 -6.88 -12.86 -3.22
N GLY A 91 -5.68 -13.21 -3.70
CA GLY A 91 -5.51 -14.19 -4.78
C GLY A 91 -6.23 -13.78 -6.07
N ASN A 92 -6.50 -12.49 -6.21
CA ASN A 92 -7.24 -11.84 -7.28
C ASN A 92 -6.47 -10.59 -7.71
N TYR A 93 -5.77 -10.65 -8.83
CA TYR A 93 -4.96 -9.55 -9.33
C TYR A 93 -5.76 -8.48 -10.08
N ALA A 94 -7.05 -8.70 -10.36
CA ALA A 94 -7.95 -7.67 -10.87
C ALA A 94 -8.23 -6.58 -9.83
N GLN A 95 -7.99 -6.88 -8.55
CA GLN A 95 -8.22 -5.97 -7.42
C GLN A 95 -6.92 -5.72 -6.65
N ASP A 96 -6.79 -4.52 -6.04
CA ASP A 96 -5.70 -4.25 -5.11
C ASP A 96 -5.80 -5.16 -3.87
N PRO A 97 -4.68 -5.47 -3.20
CA PRO A 97 -4.71 -6.15 -1.92
C PRO A 97 -5.56 -5.36 -0.92
N GLN A 98 -6.25 -6.06 -0.02
CA GLN A 98 -6.99 -5.40 1.05
C GLN A 98 -6.00 -4.86 2.08
N LEU A 99 -5.80 -3.54 2.09
CA LEU A 99 -4.93 -2.86 3.04
C LEU A 99 -5.77 -2.10 4.06
N ALA A 100 -5.48 -2.31 5.34
CA ALA A 100 -6.03 -1.52 6.42
C ALA A 100 -4.99 -1.27 7.51
N VAL A 101 -5.04 -0.10 8.13
CA VAL A 101 -4.20 0.27 9.26
C VAL A 101 -5.12 0.64 10.42
N ARG A 102 -5.01 -0.07 11.55
CA ARG A 102 -5.88 0.12 12.72
C ARG A 102 -7.38 0.11 12.36
N GLY A 103 -7.76 -0.70 11.36
CA GLY A 103 -9.13 -0.81 10.86
C GLY A 103 -9.57 0.26 9.85
N PHE A 104 -8.81 1.34 9.65
CA PHE A 104 -9.03 2.25 8.53
C PHE A 104 -8.68 1.55 7.22
N GLY A 105 -9.52 1.72 6.20
CA GLY A 105 -9.37 1.03 4.91
C GLY A 105 -10.02 -0.34 4.83
N ALA A 106 -10.40 -0.97 5.95
CA ALA A 106 -10.99 -2.31 5.96
C ALA A 106 -12.28 -2.44 5.13
N ARG A 107 -13.06 -1.35 5.02
CA ARG A 107 -14.29 -1.28 4.23
C ARG A 107 -14.06 -1.25 2.71
N ALA A 108 -12.86 -0.94 2.27
CA ALA A 108 -12.57 -0.77 0.85
C ALA A 108 -12.69 -2.10 0.10
N ALA A 109 -13.74 -2.23 -0.69
CA ALA A 109 -13.90 -3.37 -1.59
C ALA A 109 -12.92 -3.28 -2.77
N PHE A 110 -12.58 -2.05 -3.22
CA PHE A 110 -11.75 -1.76 -4.37
C PHE A 110 -10.80 -0.59 -4.07
N GLY A 111 -9.51 -0.75 -4.41
CA GLY A 111 -8.48 0.22 -4.09
C GLY A 111 -8.16 0.31 -2.59
N VAL A 112 -7.35 1.28 -2.21
CA VAL A 112 -6.93 1.55 -0.83
C VAL A 112 -7.59 2.84 -0.35
N ARG A 113 -8.13 2.85 0.86
CA ARG A 113 -8.86 3.97 1.47
C ARG A 113 -8.34 4.30 2.84
N GLY A 114 -8.36 5.60 3.21
CA GLY A 114 -7.91 6.06 4.52
C GLY A 114 -6.41 5.89 4.77
N ILE A 115 -5.65 5.53 3.75
CA ILE A 115 -4.20 5.37 3.78
C ILE A 115 -3.63 6.10 2.57
N LYS A 116 -2.75 7.07 2.79
CA LYS A 116 -2.05 7.75 1.69
C LYS A 116 -0.92 6.84 1.19
N LEU A 117 -0.83 6.67 -0.12
CA LEU A 117 0.25 5.94 -0.78
C LEU A 117 1.18 6.91 -1.48
N ILE A 118 2.50 6.73 -1.30
CA ILE A 118 3.52 7.57 -1.93
C ILE A 118 4.63 6.66 -2.47
N SER A 119 5.15 6.97 -3.66
CA SER A 119 6.32 6.32 -4.27
C SER A 119 7.35 7.38 -4.61
N ASP A 120 8.56 7.28 -4.05
CA ASP A 120 9.65 8.23 -4.26
C ASP A 120 9.27 9.71 -4.08
N GLY A 121 8.39 9.99 -3.10
CA GLY A 121 7.88 11.33 -2.81
C GLY A 121 6.70 11.77 -3.68
N ILE A 122 6.28 10.98 -4.67
CA ILE A 122 5.17 11.27 -5.57
C ILE A 122 3.92 10.51 -5.09
N PRO A 123 2.75 11.17 -4.94
CA PRO A 123 1.53 10.49 -4.56
C PRO A 123 1.13 9.37 -5.53
N ALA A 124 0.88 8.17 -4.97
CA ALA A 124 0.24 7.04 -5.64
C ALA A 124 -1.25 6.93 -5.28
N SER A 125 -1.74 7.87 -4.49
CA SER A 125 -3.17 8.13 -4.23
C SER A 125 -3.60 9.35 -5.00
N ILE A 126 -4.79 9.33 -5.58
CA ILE A 126 -5.39 10.47 -6.27
C ILE A 126 -6.01 11.49 -5.29
N PRO A 127 -6.40 12.70 -5.73
CA PRO A 127 -6.83 13.79 -4.86
C PRO A 127 -8.03 13.47 -3.96
N ASP A 128 -8.92 12.56 -4.37
CA ASP A 128 -10.07 12.09 -3.55
C ASP A 128 -9.66 11.12 -2.42
N GLY A 129 -8.39 10.73 -2.34
CA GLY A 129 -7.84 9.82 -1.33
C GLY A 129 -7.89 8.33 -1.69
N GLN A 130 -8.33 7.96 -2.89
CA GLN A 130 -8.22 6.58 -3.36
C GLN A 130 -6.78 6.26 -3.75
N GLY A 131 -6.22 5.18 -3.21
CA GLY A 131 -4.89 4.68 -3.52
C GLY A 131 -4.93 3.40 -4.34
N GLN A 132 -3.82 3.14 -5.08
CA GLN A 132 -3.62 1.95 -5.90
C GLN A 132 -2.26 1.33 -5.55
N ALA A 133 -2.23 0.40 -4.61
CA ALA A 133 -0.98 -0.23 -4.14
C ALA A 133 -0.30 -1.10 -5.20
N SER A 134 -1.05 -1.55 -6.22
CA SER A 134 -0.52 -2.33 -7.35
C SER A 134 0.40 -1.53 -8.27
N SER A 135 0.40 -0.19 -8.19
CA SER A 135 1.30 0.68 -8.98
C SER A 135 2.70 0.83 -8.37
N PHE A 136 2.95 0.34 -7.14
CA PHE A 136 4.29 0.39 -6.55
C PHE A 136 5.29 -0.44 -7.36
N ALA A 137 6.42 0.15 -7.72
CA ALA A 137 7.53 -0.52 -8.41
C ALA A 137 8.39 -1.29 -7.38
N LEU A 138 7.85 -2.40 -6.86
CA LEU A 138 8.50 -3.17 -5.79
C LEU A 138 9.80 -3.84 -6.23
N GLY A 139 10.01 -4.04 -7.54
CA GLY A 139 11.24 -4.60 -8.08
C GLY A 139 12.47 -3.80 -7.73
N SER A 140 12.36 -2.48 -7.84
CA SER A 140 13.43 -1.51 -7.55
C SER A 140 13.38 -0.95 -6.13
N ALA A 141 12.38 -1.33 -5.32
CA ALA A 141 12.25 -0.79 -3.97
C ALA A 141 13.41 -1.23 -3.06
N ASP A 142 14.01 -0.25 -2.39
CA ASP A 142 14.96 -0.43 -1.30
C ASP A 142 14.24 -0.70 0.02
N ARG A 143 13.16 0.05 0.26
CA ARG A 143 12.40 -0.06 1.49
C ARG A 143 10.96 0.43 1.34
N ILE A 144 10.14 0.00 2.30
CA ILE A 144 8.79 0.53 2.54
C ILE A 144 8.74 1.06 3.97
N GLU A 145 8.21 2.27 4.13
CA GLU A 145 7.95 2.90 5.41
C GLU A 145 6.45 3.05 5.63
N VAL A 146 5.98 2.80 6.86
CA VAL A 146 4.57 2.91 7.24
C VAL A 146 4.46 3.79 8.46
N LEU A 147 3.90 4.99 8.30
CA LEU A 147 3.56 5.89 9.40
C LEU A 147 2.11 5.63 9.83
N ARG A 148 1.91 5.40 11.12
CA ARG A 148 0.60 5.16 11.72
C ARG A 148 0.26 6.24 12.76
N GLY A 149 -1.02 6.38 13.09
CA GLY A 149 -1.47 7.23 14.18
C GLY A 149 -1.59 8.72 13.86
N PRO A 150 -1.61 9.59 14.89
CA PRO A 150 -2.01 10.98 14.76
C PRO A 150 -1.21 11.79 13.73
N MET A 151 0.08 11.52 13.59
CA MET A 151 0.94 12.29 12.67
C MET A 151 0.61 12.06 11.18
N ALA A 152 0.03 10.92 10.84
CA ALA A 152 -0.35 10.61 9.48
C ALA A 152 -1.44 11.53 8.93
N VAL A 153 -2.29 12.12 9.79
CA VAL A 153 -3.38 13.01 9.36
C VAL A 153 -2.89 14.29 8.67
N LEU A 154 -1.62 14.64 8.85
CA LEU A 154 -0.97 15.77 8.15
C LEU A 154 -0.76 15.49 6.65
N TYR A 155 -0.99 14.27 6.19
CA TYR A 155 -0.90 13.87 4.77
C TYR A 155 -2.26 13.86 4.04
N GLY A 156 -3.32 14.34 4.67
CA GLY A 156 -4.65 14.47 4.07
C GLY A 156 -5.58 13.31 4.42
N ASN A 157 -6.15 12.66 3.42
CA ASN A 157 -7.01 11.47 3.58
C ASN A 157 -6.18 10.25 4.03
N ALA A 158 -5.53 10.36 5.19
CA ALA A 158 -4.58 9.41 5.74
C ALA A 158 -4.87 9.09 7.22
N SER A 159 -6.15 8.99 7.60
CA SER A 159 -6.55 8.73 8.99
C SER A 159 -5.99 7.41 9.54
N GLY A 160 -5.83 6.40 8.69
CA GLY A 160 -5.20 5.14 9.05
C GLY A 160 -3.68 5.22 9.04
N GLY A 161 -3.10 5.95 8.09
CA GLY A 161 -1.66 5.98 7.95
C GLY A 161 -1.18 6.42 6.58
N LEU A 162 0.14 6.32 6.43
CA LEU A 162 0.86 6.56 5.20
C LEU A 162 1.73 5.35 4.90
N ILE A 163 1.77 4.91 3.65
CA ILE A 163 2.68 3.87 3.15
C ILE A 163 3.54 4.50 2.05
N GLN A 164 4.85 4.51 2.25
CA GLN A 164 5.81 5.04 1.29
C GLN A 164 6.75 3.95 0.80
N SER A 165 6.93 3.87 -0.52
CA SER A 165 7.95 3.05 -1.18
C SER A 165 9.09 3.95 -1.66
N PHE A 166 10.32 3.51 -1.45
CA PHE A 166 11.52 4.21 -1.88
C PHE A 166 12.33 3.31 -2.79
N THR A 167 12.67 3.83 -3.97
CA THR A 167 13.59 3.17 -4.90
C THR A 167 15.00 3.21 -4.34
N ARG A 168 15.75 2.15 -4.54
CA ARG A 168 17.14 2.09 -4.11
C ARG A 168 18.01 3.08 -4.89
N THR A 169 19.01 3.60 -4.22
CA THR A 169 20.06 4.38 -4.86
C THR A 169 21.02 3.42 -5.57
N PRO A 170 21.38 3.66 -6.86
CA PRO A 170 22.39 2.88 -7.56
C PRO A 170 23.72 2.80 -6.83
N GLU A 171 24.40 1.68 -6.94
CA GLU A 171 25.80 1.57 -6.48
C GLU A 171 26.76 2.20 -7.49
N PRO A 172 27.96 2.66 -7.05
CA PRO A 172 28.96 3.24 -7.93
C PRO A 172 29.32 2.33 -9.11
N GLY A 173 29.55 2.95 -10.28
CA GLY A 173 29.82 2.26 -11.54
C GLY A 173 28.56 1.83 -12.28
N LEU A 174 28.75 0.98 -13.29
CA LEU A 174 27.69 0.36 -14.06
C LEU A 174 27.42 -1.05 -13.51
N ASN A 175 26.20 -1.28 -13.07
CA ASN A 175 25.75 -2.56 -12.54
C ASN A 175 24.52 -3.04 -13.31
N ALA A 176 24.39 -4.34 -13.49
CA ALA A 176 23.22 -4.98 -14.08
C ALA A 176 22.71 -6.11 -13.18
N GLN A 177 21.41 -6.31 -13.14
CA GLN A 177 20.79 -7.39 -12.38
C GLN A 177 19.68 -8.03 -13.21
N ALA A 178 19.64 -9.37 -13.19
CA ALA A 178 18.53 -10.14 -13.70
C ALA A 178 17.96 -11.03 -12.59
N GLN A 179 16.65 -11.15 -12.51
CA GLN A 179 15.94 -12.03 -11.58
C GLN A 179 14.90 -12.83 -12.33
N VAL A 180 14.73 -14.10 -11.95
CA VAL A 180 13.67 -14.96 -12.42
C VAL A 180 13.06 -15.71 -11.25
N TYR A 181 11.74 -15.84 -11.26
CA TYR A 181 10.97 -16.61 -10.29
C TYR A 181 10.04 -17.56 -11.03
N ALA A 182 9.90 -18.75 -10.47
CA ALA A 182 8.91 -19.73 -10.93
C ALA A 182 8.30 -20.42 -9.70
N GLY A 183 7.01 -20.75 -9.76
CA GLY A 183 6.35 -21.33 -8.60
C GLY A 183 5.01 -21.98 -8.90
N SER A 184 4.37 -22.37 -7.82
CA SER A 184 3.02 -22.93 -7.84
C SER A 184 2.03 -22.00 -8.54
N LEU A 185 0.92 -22.54 -9.01
CA LEU A 185 -0.17 -21.80 -9.65
C LEU A 185 0.23 -21.10 -10.96
N GLY A 186 1.25 -21.62 -11.65
CA GLY A 186 1.76 -21.02 -12.89
C GLY A 186 2.52 -19.72 -12.70
N LEU A 187 2.93 -19.39 -11.46
CA LEU A 187 3.68 -18.17 -11.17
C LEU A 187 4.99 -18.13 -11.96
N LYS A 188 5.17 -17.04 -12.69
CA LYS A 188 6.40 -16.68 -13.38
C LYS A 188 6.63 -15.19 -13.19
N ARG A 189 7.85 -14.80 -12.87
CA ARG A 189 8.27 -13.40 -12.88
C ARG A 189 9.70 -13.28 -13.37
N SER A 190 9.94 -12.35 -14.26
CA SER A 190 11.28 -11.90 -14.65
C SER A 190 11.46 -10.43 -14.34
N LEU A 191 12.68 -10.03 -14.05
CA LEU A 191 13.05 -8.64 -13.78
C LEU A 191 14.45 -8.42 -14.31
N ILE A 192 14.63 -7.31 -14.99
CA ILE A 192 15.94 -6.83 -15.47
C ILE A 192 16.11 -5.41 -14.94
N GLN A 193 17.31 -5.13 -14.38
CA GLN A 193 17.67 -3.81 -13.89
C GLN A 193 19.04 -3.40 -14.43
N ALA A 194 19.19 -2.13 -14.75
CA ALA A 194 20.47 -1.49 -15.01
C ALA A 194 20.63 -0.31 -14.05
N GLU A 195 21.79 -0.22 -13.44
CA GLU A 195 22.13 0.82 -12.48
C GLU A 195 23.44 1.48 -12.91
N PHE A 196 23.45 2.80 -12.84
CA PHE A 196 24.63 3.59 -13.12
C PHE A 196 24.76 4.68 -12.07
N GLN A 197 25.93 4.82 -11.49
CA GLN A 197 26.28 5.95 -10.63
C GLN A 197 27.72 6.37 -10.91
N GLN A 198 27.87 7.61 -11.33
CA GLN A 198 29.17 8.24 -11.50
C GLN A 198 29.06 9.74 -11.20
N ASP A 199 30.02 10.25 -10.42
CA ASP A 199 30.09 11.66 -10.03
C ASP A 199 28.76 12.21 -9.49
N ALA A 200 28.16 13.12 -10.24
CA ALA A 200 26.92 13.79 -9.87
C ALA A 200 25.64 13.06 -10.31
N SER A 201 25.77 12.02 -11.15
CA SER A 201 24.63 11.37 -11.82
C SER A 201 24.38 9.97 -11.27
N ASP A 202 23.12 9.64 -11.06
CA ASP A 202 22.64 8.29 -10.80
C ASP A 202 21.46 7.95 -11.72
N LEU A 203 21.38 6.70 -12.20
CA LEU A 203 20.30 6.20 -13.03
C LEU A 203 19.98 4.76 -12.64
N LEU A 204 18.69 4.49 -12.41
CA LEU A 204 18.16 3.14 -12.27
C LEU A 204 17.07 2.92 -13.31
N LEU A 205 17.21 1.85 -14.08
CA LEU A 205 16.19 1.33 -15.00
C LEU A 205 15.74 -0.04 -14.52
N ASP A 206 14.43 -0.26 -14.49
CA ASP A 206 13.80 -1.50 -14.04
C ASP A 206 12.71 -1.90 -15.03
N TYR A 207 12.72 -3.15 -15.44
CA TYR A 207 11.62 -3.74 -16.20
C TYR A 207 11.28 -5.11 -15.62
N SER A 208 10.01 -5.34 -15.36
CA SER A 208 9.53 -6.62 -14.88
C SER A 208 8.31 -7.11 -15.67
N ASP A 209 8.26 -8.42 -15.88
CA ASP A 209 7.14 -9.16 -16.45
C ASP A 209 6.69 -10.23 -15.45
N PHE A 210 5.38 -10.33 -15.22
CA PHE A 210 4.76 -11.25 -14.28
C PHE A 210 3.55 -11.91 -14.90
N SER A 211 3.39 -13.21 -14.64
CA SER A 211 2.19 -13.96 -14.97
C SER A 211 1.88 -15.03 -13.93
N ILE A 212 0.61 -15.38 -13.79
CA ILE A 212 0.10 -16.41 -12.89
C ILE A 212 -1.20 -16.98 -13.44
N ASP A 213 -1.41 -18.31 -13.29
CA ASP A 213 -2.70 -18.94 -13.60
C ASP A 213 -3.72 -18.73 -12.48
N GLY A 214 -3.21 -18.55 -11.24
CA GLY A 214 -4.00 -18.28 -10.04
C GLY A 214 -4.56 -19.53 -9.37
N TYR A 215 -5.06 -19.34 -8.13
CA TYR A 215 -5.58 -20.44 -7.29
C TYR A 215 -7.00 -20.85 -7.66
N ARG A 216 -7.83 -19.86 -7.95
CA ARG A 216 -9.25 -20.05 -8.25
C ARG A 216 -9.48 -20.13 -9.75
N LEU A 217 -10.57 -20.76 -10.15
CA LEU A 217 -11.04 -20.64 -11.52
C LEU A 217 -11.30 -19.15 -11.83
N ASN A 218 -10.91 -18.68 -13.03
CA ASN A 218 -11.03 -17.27 -13.45
C ASN A 218 -10.19 -16.31 -12.60
N SER A 219 -8.93 -16.64 -12.27
CA SER A 219 -8.03 -15.79 -11.49
C SER A 219 -6.64 -15.59 -12.11
N ALA A 220 -6.46 -15.96 -13.37
CA ALA A 220 -5.22 -15.73 -14.10
C ALA A 220 -4.95 -14.24 -14.33
N ALA A 221 -3.69 -13.86 -14.33
CA ALA A 221 -3.28 -12.48 -14.56
C ALA A 221 -1.89 -12.37 -15.21
N SER A 222 -1.68 -11.25 -15.90
CA SER A 222 -0.37 -10.83 -16.39
C SER A 222 -0.16 -9.34 -16.12
N ARG A 223 1.11 -8.96 -15.87
CA ARG A 223 1.50 -7.59 -15.55
C ARG A 223 2.89 -7.27 -16.10
N GLN A 224 3.04 -6.10 -16.65
CA GLN A 224 4.32 -5.54 -17.07
C GLN A 224 4.53 -4.20 -16.36
N GLN A 225 5.76 -3.94 -15.94
CA GLN A 225 6.10 -2.70 -15.26
C GLN A 225 7.48 -2.23 -15.68
N PHE A 226 7.58 -0.96 -16.00
CA PHE A 226 8.80 -0.25 -16.29
C PHE A 226 8.94 0.92 -15.31
N GLN A 227 10.17 1.14 -14.83
CA GLN A 227 10.52 2.32 -14.05
C GLN A 227 11.90 2.83 -14.46
N ALA A 228 12.01 4.15 -14.56
CA ALA A 228 13.27 4.87 -14.68
C ALA A 228 13.34 5.91 -13.55
N ASN A 229 14.48 5.96 -12.87
CA ASN A 229 14.72 6.93 -11.81
C ASN A 229 16.12 7.53 -12.06
N TYR A 230 16.17 8.83 -12.42
CA TYR A 230 17.39 9.55 -12.70
C TYR A 230 17.61 10.64 -11.66
N GLY A 231 18.77 10.64 -11.03
CA GLY A 231 19.21 11.64 -10.07
C GLY A 231 20.41 12.44 -10.61
N TYR A 232 20.40 13.74 -10.35
CA TYR A 232 21.50 14.62 -10.68
C TYR A 232 21.78 15.58 -9.52
N LYS A 233 23.06 15.65 -9.10
CA LYS A 233 23.53 16.61 -8.07
C LYS A 233 24.21 17.77 -8.76
N LEU A 234 23.61 18.95 -8.69
CA LEU A 234 24.23 20.20 -9.17
C LEU A 234 24.96 20.88 -8.00
N GLY A 235 26.19 20.46 -7.76
CA GLY A 235 26.95 20.80 -6.57
C GLY A 235 26.43 20.08 -5.31
N GLU A 236 26.81 20.59 -4.12
CA GLU A 236 26.43 19.96 -2.83
C GLU A 236 25.01 20.33 -2.37
N GLU A 237 24.48 21.44 -2.86
CA GLU A 237 23.26 22.05 -2.34
C GLU A 237 22.02 21.79 -3.19
N THR A 238 22.19 21.30 -4.42
CA THR A 238 21.08 21.13 -5.36
C THR A 238 20.98 19.69 -5.84
N LYS A 239 19.77 19.13 -5.77
CA LYS A 239 19.46 17.79 -6.28
C LYS A 239 18.24 17.86 -7.18
N LEU A 240 18.33 17.24 -8.35
CA LEU A 240 17.23 17.00 -9.25
C LEU A 240 16.98 15.49 -9.33
N ARG A 241 15.71 15.08 -9.31
CA ARG A 241 15.30 13.71 -9.55
C ARG A 241 14.16 13.66 -10.55
N LEU A 242 14.27 12.77 -11.53
CA LEU A 242 13.24 12.47 -12.51
C LEU A 242 12.81 11.02 -12.33
N VAL A 243 11.51 10.78 -12.31
CA VAL A 243 10.91 9.45 -12.18
C VAL A 243 9.93 9.24 -13.31
N ALA A 244 10.08 8.15 -14.06
CA ALA A 244 9.13 7.73 -15.08
C ALA A 244 8.68 6.31 -14.76
N GLN A 245 7.37 6.09 -14.79
CA GLN A 245 6.78 4.78 -14.54
C GLN A 245 5.76 4.46 -15.63
N ARG A 246 5.76 3.19 -16.07
CA ARG A 246 4.69 2.59 -16.86
C ARG A 246 4.31 1.26 -16.23
N TRP A 247 3.03 1.06 -16.00
CA TRP A 247 2.48 -0.14 -15.43
C TRP A 247 1.30 -0.60 -16.28
N GLU A 248 1.33 -1.83 -16.73
CA GLU A 248 0.29 -2.43 -17.56
C GLU A 248 -0.14 -3.76 -16.98
N GLN A 249 -1.44 -3.97 -16.92
CA GLN A 249 -2.08 -5.22 -16.60
C GLN A 249 -3.11 -5.51 -17.70
N PRO A 250 -2.64 -6.01 -18.86
CA PRO A 250 -3.49 -6.20 -20.03
C PRO A 250 -4.56 -7.27 -19.81
N PHE A 251 -4.35 -8.11 -18.78
CA PHE A 251 -5.24 -9.20 -18.47
C PHE A 251 -5.19 -9.54 -16.98
N ALA A 252 -6.33 -9.43 -16.29
CA ALA A 252 -6.52 -9.94 -14.96
C ALA A 252 -7.97 -10.42 -14.80
N GLN A 253 -8.14 -11.73 -14.70
CA GLN A 253 -9.43 -12.34 -14.41
C GLN A 253 -9.86 -12.04 -12.98
N ASP A 254 -11.15 -11.84 -12.78
CA ASP A 254 -11.74 -11.63 -11.47
C ASP A 254 -12.63 -12.82 -11.10
N PRO A 255 -12.23 -13.65 -10.14
CA PRO A 255 -13.02 -14.78 -9.69
C PRO A 255 -14.23 -14.37 -8.83
N ALA A 256 -14.38 -13.10 -8.45
CA ALA A 256 -15.33 -12.57 -7.49
C ALA A 256 -15.29 -13.29 -6.12
N GLY A 257 -16.10 -12.86 -5.16
CA GLY A 257 -16.24 -13.53 -3.87
C GLY A 257 -17.14 -14.78 -3.94
N LEU A 258 -17.09 -15.62 -2.91
CA LEU A 258 -17.93 -16.80 -2.73
C LEU A 258 -18.94 -16.62 -1.61
N SER A 259 -20.13 -17.19 -1.73
CA SER A 259 -21.04 -17.39 -0.60
C SER A 259 -20.45 -18.43 0.36
N LEU A 260 -21.02 -18.53 1.58
CA LEU A 260 -20.58 -19.54 2.54
C LEU A 260 -20.79 -20.97 2.02
N GLU A 261 -21.86 -21.19 1.27
CA GLU A 261 -22.16 -22.48 0.67
C GLU A 261 -21.16 -22.84 -0.43
N GLN A 262 -20.91 -21.92 -1.36
CA GLN A 262 -19.91 -22.09 -2.41
C GLN A 262 -18.51 -22.35 -1.82
N LEU A 263 -18.11 -21.60 -0.78
CA LEU A 263 -16.84 -21.78 -0.08
C LEU A 263 -16.69 -23.18 0.51
N ARG A 264 -17.77 -23.74 1.06
CA ARG A 264 -17.78 -25.10 1.64
C ARG A 264 -17.74 -26.20 0.58
N GLN A 265 -18.39 -25.98 -0.56
CA GLN A 265 -18.42 -26.93 -1.67
C GLN A 265 -17.03 -27.05 -2.32
N ASP A 266 -16.50 -25.95 -2.81
CA ASP A 266 -15.16 -25.88 -3.41
C ASP A 266 -14.59 -24.46 -3.31
N PRO A 267 -13.55 -24.22 -2.50
CA PRO A 267 -12.92 -22.91 -2.38
C PRO A 267 -12.18 -22.46 -3.66
N ARG A 268 -11.95 -23.36 -4.63
CA ARG A 268 -11.29 -23.03 -5.90
C ARG A 268 -12.25 -22.56 -6.98
N GLN A 269 -13.55 -22.72 -6.79
CA GLN A 269 -14.51 -22.29 -7.78
C GLN A 269 -14.50 -20.77 -7.97
N ALA A 270 -14.93 -20.32 -9.13
CA ALA A 270 -15.24 -18.93 -9.41
C ALA A 270 -16.64 -18.57 -8.85
N GLY A 271 -16.87 -17.30 -8.59
CA GLY A 271 -18.20 -16.77 -8.29
C GLY A 271 -19.17 -17.01 -9.46
N THR A 272 -20.45 -16.92 -9.17
CA THR A 272 -21.51 -17.22 -10.15
C THR A 272 -21.34 -16.42 -11.45
N ASN A 273 -21.36 -17.12 -12.59
CA ASN A 273 -21.30 -16.59 -13.94
C ASN A 273 -19.99 -15.84 -14.31
N THR A 274 -18.96 -15.82 -13.46
CA THR A 274 -17.75 -15.04 -13.74
C THR A 274 -16.97 -15.61 -14.94
N ARG A 275 -16.92 -16.94 -15.10
CA ARG A 275 -16.24 -17.60 -16.23
C ARG A 275 -17.00 -17.42 -17.53
N GLU A 276 -18.30 -17.68 -17.53
CA GLU A 276 -19.14 -17.56 -18.72
C GLU A 276 -19.16 -16.12 -19.23
N ARG A 277 -19.18 -15.16 -18.32
CA ARG A 277 -19.18 -13.72 -18.64
C ARG A 277 -17.78 -13.13 -18.84
N ARG A 278 -16.73 -13.94 -18.72
CA ARG A 278 -15.32 -13.54 -18.87
C ARG A 278 -14.98 -12.31 -18.04
N VAL A 279 -15.38 -12.34 -16.76
CA VAL A 279 -15.17 -11.23 -15.81
C VAL A 279 -13.67 -10.99 -15.66
N ARG A 280 -13.23 -9.78 -15.95
CA ARG A 280 -11.82 -9.39 -15.95
C ARG A 280 -11.65 -7.87 -15.84
N LYS A 281 -10.42 -7.47 -15.59
CA LYS A 281 -9.99 -6.09 -15.58
C LYS A 281 -8.73 -5.93 -16.43
N GLU A 282 -8.68 -4.84 -17.18
CA GLU A 282 -7.54 -4.39 -17.97
C GLU A 282 -7.17 -3.00 -17.46
N THR A 283 -5.88 -2.75 -17.21
CA THR A 283 -5.44 -1.48 -16.66
C THR A 283 -4.09 -1.09 -17.24
N ALA A 284 -3.94 0.17 -17.60
CA ALA A 284 -2.67 0.79 -17.96
C ALA A 284 -2.48 2.09 -17.16
N GLN A 285 -1.26 2.41 -16.77
CA GLN A 285 -0.92 3.65 -16.09
C GLN A 285 0.47 4.12 -16.51
N GLU A 286 0.58 5.40 -16.79
CA GLU A 286 1.86 6.07 -17.04
C GLU A 286 1.97 7.27 -16.10
N GLN A 287 3.19 7.55 -15.63
CA GLN A 287 3.46 8.67 -14.74
C GLN A 287 4.86 9.21 -14.94
N LEU A 288 4.96 10.52 -14.97
CA LEU A 288 6.21 11.26 -14.89
C LEU A 288 6.21 12.10 -13.63
N GLY A 289 7.33 12.18 -12.96
CA GLY A 289 7.53 13.01 -11.79
C GLY A 289 8.89 13.69 -11.80
N VAL A 290 8.96 14.86 -11.21
CA VAL A 290 10.19 15.63 -11.02
C VAL A 290 10.23 16.13 -9.57
N SER A 291 11.38 16.05 -8.93
CA SER A 291 11.65 16.75 -7.68
C SER A 291 12.95 17.53 -7.77
N PHE A 292 12.93 18.69 -7.17
CA PHE A 292 14.06 19.62 -7.08
C PHE A 292 14.24 20.02 -5.62
N ASP A 293 15.39 19.71 -5.04
CA ASP A 293 15.78 20.10 -3.69
C ASP A 293 16.96 21.06 -3.75
N HIS A 294 16.87 22.16 -3.03
CA HIS A 294 17.93 23.17 -3.00
C HIS A 294 18.05 23.82 -1.61
N ARG A 295 19.28 24.03 -1.15
CA ARG A 295 19.56 24.77 0.08
C ARG A 295 19.71 26.27 -0.21
N LEU A 296 18.62 27.02 0.06
CA LEU A 296 18.58 28.47 -0.14
C LEU A 296 19.34 29.20 0.98
N LEU A 297 20.24 30.11 0.60
CA LEU A 297 20.95 31.01 1.54
C LEU A 297 21.65 30.26 2.68
N ASN A 298 22.05 29.01 2.51
CA ASN A 298 22.63 28.11 3.51
C ASN A 298 21.78 27.95 4.80
N ARG A 299 20.48 28.28 4.72
CA ARG A 299 19.56 28.30 5.88
C ARG A 299 18.28 27.51 5.67
N PHE A 300 17.72 27.54 4.45
CA PHE A 300 16.43 26.97 4.17
C PHE A 300 16.60 25.77 3.22
N ASP A 301 15.99 24.66 3.58
CA ASP A 301 15.83 23.52 2.68
C ASP A 301 14.55 23.76 1.88
N PHE A 302 14.71 24.08 0.60
CA PHE A 302 13.61 24.26 -0.35
C PHE A 302 13.43 22.97 -1.16
N SER A 303 12.19 22.53 -1.32
CA SER A 303 11.84 21.40 -2.18
C SER A 303 10.65 21.78 -3.05
N LEU A 304 10.73 21.41 -4.32
CA LEU A 304 9.65 21.49 -5.29
C LEU A 304 9.47 20.11 -5.90
N TYR A 305 8.23 19.63 -6.00
CA TYR A 305 7.94 18.43 -6.78
C TYR A 305 6.71 18.65 -7.66
N GLY A 306 6.69 17.99 -8.81
CA GLY A 306 5.55 17.97 -9.72
C GLY A 306 5.43 16.60 -10.37
N PHE A 307 4.22 16.23 -10.72
CA PHE A 307 3.94 14.99 -11.43
C PHE A 307 2.73 15.13 -12.34
N ALA A 308 2.69 14.31 -13.38
CA ALA A 308 1.54 14.11 -14.23
C ALA A 308 1.47 12.66 -14.70
N GLY A 309 0.30 12.16 -14.96
CA GLY A 309 0.10 10.80 -15.45
C GLY A 309 -1.30 10.54 -15.95
N THR A 310 -1.44 9.38 -16.59
CA THR A 310 -2.71 8.86 -17.12
C THR A 310 -2.98 7.49 -16.53
N ARG A 311 -4.24 7.11 -16.46
CA ARG A 311 -4.67 5.78 -16.07
C ARG A 311 -5.93 5.35 -16.77
N ASP A 312 -5.82 4.30 -17.56
CA ASP A 312 -6.95 3.63 -18.22
C ASP A 312 -7.34 2.40 -17.43
N ASN A 313 -8.62 2.15 -17.31
CA ASN A 313 -9.17 1.00 -16.65
C ASN A 313 -10.44 0.53 -17.33
N LEU A 314 -10.47 -0.71 -17.81
CA LEU A 314 -11.63 -1.37 -18.37
C LEU A 314 -11.94 -2.62 -17.56
N GLN A 315 -13.16 -2.71 -17.03
CA GLN A 315 -13.60 -3.85 -16.23
C GLN A 315 -14.90 -4.41 -16.77
N TYR A 316 -14.93 -5.73 -17.00
CA TYR A 316 -16.12 -6.51 -17.31
C TYR A 316 -16.64 -7.18 -16.03
N LEU A 317 -17.93 -7.03 -15.77
CA LEU A 317 -18.57 -7.43 -14.52
C LEU A 317 -19.46 -8.65 -14.67
N ALA A 318 -19.70 -9.36 -13.57
CA ALA A 318 -20.63 -10.48 -13.49
C ALA A 318 -22.10 -10.07 -13.71
N SER A 319 -22.41 -8.79 -13.80
CA SER A 319 -23.73 -8.24 -14.13
C SER A 319 -24.01 -8.11 -15.64
N ASN A 320 -23.19 -8.68 -16.51
CA ASN A 320 -23.25 -8.44 -17.96
C ASN A 320 -23.10 -6.94 -18.32
N SER A 321 -22.23 -6.26 -17.64
CA SER A 321 -21.90 -4.85 -17.90
C SER A 321 -20.40 -4.64 -17.92
N TRP A 322 -19.98 -3.48 -18.46
CA TRP A 322 -18.61 -3.03 -18.40
C TRP A 322 -18.55 -1.62 -17.80
N ILE A 323 -17.43 -1.28 -17.22
CA ILE A 323 -17.08 0.06 -16.75
C ILE A 323 -15.71 0.41 -17.33
N GLY A 324 -15.62 1.58 -17.96
CA GLY A 324 -14.39 2.18 -18.42
C GLY A 324 -14.11 3.48 -17.68
N LEU A 325 -12.86 3.69 -17.31
CA LEU A 325 -12.34 4.88 -16.66
C LEU A 325 -11.10 5.31 -17.44
N ASP A 326 -11.10 6.54 -17.92
CA ASP A 326 -9.98 7.16 -18.61
C ASP A 326 -9.64 8.42 -17.80
N ARG A 327 -8.48 8.41 -17.13
CA ARG A 327 -8.12 9.39 -16.10
C ARG A 327 -6.79 10.05 -16.39
N ASP A 328 -6.81 11.40 -16.35
CA ASP A 328 -5.62 12.23 -16.22
C ASP A 328 -5.47 12.71 -14.78
N TYR A 329 -4.24 12.78 -14.28
CA TYR A 329 -3.95 13.33 -12.96
C TYR A 329 -2.61 14.05 -12.95
N GLU A 330 -2.55 15.11 -12.13
CA GLU A 330 -1.38 15.97 -12.00
C GLU A 330 -1.30 16.56 -10.60
N GLY A 331 -0.12 16.99 -10.20
CA GLY A 331 0.06 17.68 -8.94
C GLY A 331 1.38 18.43 -8.84
N LEU A 332 1.38 19.39 -7.93
CA LEU A 332 2.53 20.25 -7.61
C LEU A 332 2.59 20.44 -6.11
N GLY A 333 3.79 20.37 -5.54
CA GLY A 333 4.03 20.66 -4.13
C GLY A 333 5.31 21.45 -3.93
N ILE A 334 5.24 22.42 -2.99
CA ILE A 334 6.37 23.25 -2.58
C ILE A 334 6.55 23.05 -1.08
N ARG A 335 7.77 22.91 -0.63
CA ARG A 335 8.14 22.85 0.79
C ARG A 335 9.29 23.76 1.08
N LEU A 336 9.18 24.47 2.20
CA LEU A 336 10.26 25.25 2.81
C LEU A 336 10.47 24.75 4.23
N ALA A 337 11.71 24.42 4.58
CA ALA A 337 12.06 23.95 5.91
C ALA A 337 13.31 24.63 6.42
N GLN A 338 13.45 24.75 7.75
CA GLN A 338 14.59 25.39 8.40
C GLN A 338 14.87 24.77 9.75
N ARG A 339 16.15 24.77 10.13
CA ARG A 339 16.62 24.58 11.52
C ARG A 339 17.11 25.89 12.05
N LEU A 340 16.62 26.27 13.21
CA LEU A 340 17.00 27.52 13.89
C LEU A 340 17.02 27.33 15.41
N ALA A 341 17.60 28.26 16.13
CA ALA A 341 17.50 28.30 17.58
C ALA A 341 16.65 29.52 17.99
N LEU A 342 15.60 29.28 18.78
CA LEU A 342 14.78 30.32 19.40
C LEU A 342 15.08 30.33 20.88
N ALA A 343 15.66 31.42 21.38
CA ALA A 343 16.09 31.54 22.78
C ALA A 343 16.91 30.32 23.26
N SER A 344 17.87 29.87 22.44
CA SER A 344 18.71 28.68 22.64
C SER A 344 18.02 27.32 22.51
N ILE A 345 16.72 27.26 22.21
CA ILE A 345 16.00 26.02 21.97
C ILE A 345 16.14 25.68 20.48
N PRO A 346 16.68 24.50 20.12
CA PRO A 346 16.71 24.04 18.75
C PRO A 346 15.26 23.80 18.24
N VAL A 347 14.91 24.46 17.14
CA VAL A 347 13.59 24.32 16.49
C VAL A 347 13.79 23.93 15.05
N ARG A 348 13.03 22.95 14.62
CA ARG A 348 12.93 22.50 13.22
C ARG A 348 11.50 22.75 12.75
N TRP A 349 11.31 23.46 11.67
CA TRP A 349 9.99 23.67 11.12
C TRP A 349 9.95 23.43 9.61
N SER A 350 8.78 23.13 9.08
CA SER A 350 8.52 23.06 7.65
C SER A 350 7.12 23.54 7.31
N LEU A 351 7.01 24.26 6.19
CA LEU A 351 5.77 24.68 5.57
C LEU A 351 5.67 24.01 4.19
N SER A 352 4.57 23.33 3.91
CA SER A 352 4.30 22.72 2.61
C SER A 352 2.99 23.26 2.05
N LEU A 353 2.98 23.51 0.74
CA LEU A 353 1.79 23.82 -0.05
C LEU A 353 1.67 22.77 -1.15
N GLU A 354 0.49 22.20 -1.33
CA GLU A 354 0.26 21.13 -2.31
C GLU A 354 -1.05 21.36 -3.03
N HIS A 355 -1.04 21.11 -4.33
CA HIS A 355 -2.21 21.12 -5.19
C HIS A 355 -2.19 19.88 -6.08
N GLU A 356 -3.28 19.11 -6.07
CA GLU A 356 -3.45 17.91 -6.87
C GLU A 356 -4.80 17.97 -7.59
N ARG A 357 -4.85 17.48 -8.82
CA ARG A 357 -6.07 17.39 -9.64
C ARG A 357 -6.13 16.05 -10.35
N SER A 358 -7.34 15.49 -10.48
CA SER A 358 -7.64 14.42 -11.42
C SER A 358 -8.91 14.72 -12.19
N SER A 359 -8.94 14.35 -13.46
CA SER A 359 -10.10 14.40 -14.34
C SER A 359 -10.29 13.01 -14.94
N GLU A 360 -11.52 12.51 -14.96
CA GLU A 360 -11.83 11.16 -15.39
C GLU A 360 -13.06 11.14 -16.26
N ARG A 361 -12.96 10.53 -17.45
CA ARG A 361 -14.12 10.13 -18.25
C ARG A 361 -14.55 8.75 -17.76
N ARG A 362 -15.77 8.67 -17.23
CA ARG A 362 -16.38 7.41 -16.79
C ARG A 362 -17.49 6.99 -17.73
N GLN A 363 -17.38 5.79 -18.27
CA GLN A 363 -18.38 5.19 -19.16
C GLN A 363 -18.79 3.82 -18.65
N ALA A 364 -20.02 3.41 -18.94
CA ALA A 364 -20.50 2.05 -18.72
C ALA A 364 -21.51 1.67 -19.80
N GLY A 365 -21.69 0.37 -19.98
CA GLY A 365 -22.62 -0.19 -20.93
C GLY A 365 -22.86 -1.68 -20.69
N ALA A 366 -23.70 -2.28 -21.51
CA ALA A 366 -23.93 -3.71 -21.49
C ALA A 366 -22.72 -4.48 -22.05
N ALA A 367 -22.53 -5.72 -21.56
CA ALA A 367 -21.51 -6.64 -22.07
C ALA A 367 -22.12 -8.01 -22.26
N LEU A 368 -21.64 -8.74 -23.27
CA LEU A 368 -21.97 -10.12 -23.51
C LEU A 368 -20.70 -10.93 -23.72
N LEU A 369 -20.50 -11.99 -22.93
CA LEU A 369 -19.31 -12.85 -23.00
C LEU A 369 -17.97 -12.08 -22.95
N GLY A 370 -17.93 -10.98 -22.18
CA GLY A 370 -16.76 -10.14 -22.05
C GLY A 370 -16.47 -9.20 -23.23
N GLU A 371 -17.47 -8.92 -24.04
CA GLU A 371 -17.42 -7.94 -25.15
C GLU A 371 -18.45 -6.85 -24.92
N LYS A 372 -18.09 -5.60 -25.26
CA LYS A 372 -19.01 -4.46 -25.21
C LYS A 372 -20.12 -4.62 -26.25
N ILE A 373 -21.36 -4.41 -25.83
CA ILE A 373 -22.53 -4.48 -26.73
C ILE A 373 -23.47 -3.30 -26.48
N GLY A 374 -24.21 -2.90 -27.52
CA GLY A 374 -25.22 -1.83 -27.43
C GLY A 374 -24.66 -0.44 -27.10
N ASP A 375 -25.55 0.45 -26.70
CA ASP A 375 -25.24 1.82 -26.36
C ASP A 375 -24.72 1.98 -24.93
N LEU A 376 -24.17 3.13 -24.64
CA LEU A 376 -23.76 3.51 -23.27
C LEU A 376 -25.00 3.56 -22.36
N THR A 377 -24.80 3.12 -21.12
CA THR A 377 -25.76 3.29 -20.01
C THR A 377 -25.29 4.30 -18.97
N ARG A 378 -24.07 4.83 -19.14
CA ARG A 378 -23.46 5.88 -18.33
C ARG A 378 -22.38 6.60 -19.14
N ASN A 379 -22.32 7.93 -19.03
CA ASN A 379 -21.27 8.75 -19.64
C ASN A 379 -21.11 10.04 -18.83
N GLU A 380 -20.01 10.12 -18.08
CA GLU A 380 -19.76 11.22 -17.12
C GLU A 380 -18.34 11.73 -17.24
N ASP A 381 -18.14 13.02 -17.01
CA ASP A 381 -16.85 13.60 -16.64
C ASP A 381 -16.82 13.80 -15.12
N GLN A 382 -15.88 13.16 -14.45
CA GLN A 382 -15.67 13.28 -13.01
C GLN A 382 -14.37 14.04 -12.73
N ARG A 383 -14.35 14.82 -11.63
CA ARG A 383 -13.18 15.61 -11.27
C ARG A 383 -13.00 15.60 -9.76
N ALA A 384 -11.75 15.44 -9.32
CA ALA A 384 -11.34 15.67 -7.95
C ALA A 384 -10.19 16.68 -7.90
N VAL A 385 -10.29 17.67 -7.01
CA VAL A 385 -9.26 18.70 -6.80
C VAL A 385 -8.97 18.78 -5.33
N SER A 386 -7.70 18.67 -4.94
CA SER A 386 -7.22 18.85 -3.57
C SER A 386 -6.24 20.01 -3.50
N ALA A 387 -6.40 20.86 -2.49
CA ALA A 387 -5.42 21.89 -2.15
C ALA A 387 -5.19 21.89 -0.64
N GLN A 388 -3.94 21.98 -0.21
CA GLN A 388 -3.60 21.94 1.22
C GLN A 388 -2.36 22.75 1.56
N ALA A 389 -2.36 23.26 2.81
CA ALA A 389 -1.20 23.85 3.47
C ALA A 389 -0.91 23.06 4.76
N VAL A 390 0.35 22.77 5.02
CA VAL A 390 0.80 21.99 6.18
C VAL A 390 1.97 22.72 6.84
N LEU A 391 1.81 23.09 8.11
CA LEU A 391 2.88 23.61 8.95
C LEU A 391 3.21 22.58 10.01
N ILE A 392 4.48 22.26 10.16
CA ILE A 392 5.01 21.34 11.17
C ILE A 392 6.15 22.04 11.90
N ALA A 393 6.21 21.88 13.20
CA ALA A 393 7.33 22.33 14.02
C ALA A 393 7.67 21.33 15.11
N GLN A 394 8.96 21.21 15.42
CA GLN A 394 9.48 20.41 16.51
C GLN A 394 10.49 21.26 17.27
N ALA A 395 10.40 21.26 18.59
CA ALA A 395 11.30 21.96 19.50
C ALA A 395 11.92 20.99 20.50
N ASP A 396 13.25 20.99 20.59
CA ASP A 396 13.99 20.19 21.57
C ASP A 396 14.21 21.04 22.82
N LEU A 397 13.24 20.93 23.76
CA LEU A 397 13.19 21.77 24.97
C LEU A 397 14.35 21.48 25.93
N SER A 398 14.89 20.30 25.90
CA SER A 398 16.09 19.86 26.63
C SER A 398 16.62 18.57 26.01
N GLU A 399 17.75 18.06 26.50
CA GLU A 399 18.27 16.73 26.12
C GLU A 399 17.28 15.59 26.35
N ARG A 400 16.24 15.80 27.17
CA ARG A 400 15.27 14.78 27.55
C ARG A 400 13.88 15.00 26.99
N TYR A 401 13.53 16.17 26.53
CA TYR A 401 12.17 16.52 26.12
C TYR A 401 12.15 17.20 24.76
N SER A 402 11.37 16.67 23.86
CA SER A 402 11.00 17.31 22.60
C SER A 402 9.48 17.44 22.50
N VAL A 403 9.01 18.53 21.91
CA VAL A 403 7.60 18.77 21.60
C VAL A 403 7.46 18.91 20.09
N TYR A 404 6.45 18.27 19.57
CA TYR A 404 6.11 18.28 18.16
C TYR A 404 4.69 18.84 17.98
N GLY A 405 4.51 19.73 17.02
CA GLY A 405 3.21 20.27 16.66
C GLY A 405 3.07 20.38 15.15
N GLY A 406 1.85 20.19 14.66
CA GLY A 406 1.53 20.36 13.25
C GLY A 406 0.09 20.77 13.04
N ILE A 407 -0.15 21.52 11.99
CA ILE A 407 -1.49 21.87 11.53
C ILE A 407 -1.57 21.75 10.01
N ARG A 408 -2.60 21.07 9.54
CA ARG A 408 -2.94 21.00 8.14
C ARG A 408 -4.29 21.68 7.93
N HIS A 409 -4.36 22.55 6.93
CA HIS A 409 -5.62 23.07 6.40
C HIS A 409 -5.74 22.69 4.94
N GLY A 410 -6.88 22.12 4.53
CA GLY A 410 -7.05 21.69 3.15
C GLY A 410 -8.49 21.56 2.74
N SER A 411 -8.70 21.50 1.42
CA SER A 411 -9.99 21.26 0.79
C SER A 411 -9.89 20.16 -0.26
N VAL A 412 -10.99 19.43 -0.45
CA VAL A 412 -11.19 18.48 -1.54
C VAL A 412 -12.54 18.82 -2.18
N THR A 413 -12.54 19.06 -3.49
CA THR A 413 -13.76 19.26 -4.29
C THR A 413 -13.94 18.05 -5.19
N LEU A 414 -15.12 17.45 -5.16
CA LEU A 414 -15.54 16.35 -6.02
C LEU A 414 -16.68 16.83 -6.89
N SER A 415 -16.64 16.59 -8.19
CA SER A 415 -17.72 16.91 -9.11
C SER A 415 -17.90 15.83 -10.17
N ALA A 416 -19.11 15.67 -10.64
CA ALA A 416 -19.47 14.84 -11.77
C ALA A 416 -20.41 15.63 -12.70
N LYS A 417 -20.19 15.51 -13.99
CA LYS A 417 -21.10 16.04 -15.02
C LYS A 417 -21.59 14.87 -15.86
N ASP A 418 -22.89 14.63 -15.79
CA ASP A 418 -23.56 13.57 -16.52
C ASP A 418 -23.92 14.03 -17.93
N TYR A 419 -23.62 13.21 -18.93
CA TYR A 419 -23.99 13.39 -20.33
C TYR A 419 -24.95 12.31 -20.82
N PHE A 420 -25.29 11.33 -19.95
CA PHE A 420 -26.25 10.28 -20.27
C PHE A 420 -27.63 10.66 -19.74
N LEU A 421 -28.31 11.56 -20.45
CA LEU A 421 -29.61 12.11 -20.06
C LEU A 421 -30.82 11.37 -20.67
N SER A 422 -30.57 10.30 -21.45
CA SER A 422 -31.62 9.51 -22.09
C SER A 422 -32.48 8.68 -21.13
N ASP A 423 -31.94 8.41 -19.94
CA ASP A 423 -32.66 7.76 -18.81
C ASP A 423 -33.55 8.75 -18.01
N ARG A 424 -33.57 10.03 -18.41
CA ARG A 424 -34.29 11.15 -17.76
C ARG A 424 -33.83 11.43 -16.33
N GLN A 425 -32.60 11.05 -15.98
CA GLN A 425 -31.97 11.39 -14.72
C GLN A 425 -30.73 12.24 -14.99
N ASP A 426 -30.52 13.26 -14.22
CA ASP A 426 -29.28 14.02 -14.22
C ASP A 426 -28.48 13.61 -12.98
N GLY A 427 -27.43 12.81 -13.19
CA GLY A 427 -26.52 12.34 -12.16
C GLY A 427 -25.43 13.35 -11.80
N SER A 428 -25.49 14.58 -12.34
CA SER A 428 -24.50 15.63 -12.06
C SER A 428 -24.53 16.09 -10.61
N GLY A 429 -23.37 16.53 -10.11
CA GLY A 429 -23.28 17.09 -8.77
C GLY A 429 -21.89 17.59 -8.44
N GLU A 430 -21.82 18.43 -7.40
CA GLU A 430 -20.56 18.92 -6.84
C GLU A 430 -20.66 18.99 -5.32
N VAL A 431 -19.55 18.67 -4.63
CA VAL A 431 -19.43 18.82 -3.18
C VAL A 431 -18.01 19.26 -2.85
N ARG A 432 -17.88 20.16 -1.87
CA ARG A 432 -16.59 20.63 -1.35
C ARG A 432 -16.48 20.35 0.15
N TYR A 433 -15.39 19.72 0.53
CA TYR A 433 -15.01 19.44 1.91
C TYR A 433 -13.83 20.32 2.30
N GLN A 434 -13.91 20.99 3.45
CA GLN A 434 -12.82 21.79 4.01
C GLN A 434 -12.58 21.35 5.45
N GLN A 435 -11.31 21.18 5.83
CA GLN A 435 -10.96 20.67 7.13
C GLN A 435 -9.62 21.20 7.62
N THR A 436 -9.54 21.32 8.96
CA THR A 436 -8.29 21.62 9.67
C THR A 436 -7.95 20.46 10.58
N SER A 437 -6.71 19.96 10.47
CA SER A 437 -6.19 18.81 11.20
C SER A 437 -5.00 19.23 12.07
N PRO A 438 -5.20 19.57 13.34
CA PRO A 438 -4.11 19.80 14.28
C PRO A 438 -3.55 18.48 14.80
N VAL A 439 -2.24 18.47 15.07
CA VAL A 439 -1.51 17.38 15.71
C VAL A 439 -0.60 17.97 16.78
N LEU A 440 -0.47 17.29 17.90
CA LEU A 440 0.46 17.61 18.97
C LEU A 440 1.08 16.33 19.51
N GLY A 441 2.36 16.39 19.83
CA GLY A 441 3.06 15.29 20.47
C GLY A 441 4.16 15.78 21.40
N ILE A 442 4.44 15.00 22.42
CA ILE A 442 5.56 15.17 23.34
C ILE A 442 6.34 13.87 23.42
N GLN A 443 7.64 13.99 23.47
CA GLN A 443 8.58 12.88 23.60
C GLN A 443 9.47 13.12 24.81
N ARG A 444 9.72 12.05 25.56
CA ARG A 444 10.65 12.07 26.69
C ARG A 444 11.65 10.93 26.56
N TRP A 445 12.92 11.25 26.58
CA TRP A 445 14.01 10.30 26.71
C TRP A 445 14.17 9.88 28.17
N LEU A 446 13.96 8.59 28.45
CA LEU A 446 14.17 7.97 29.75
C LEU A 446 15.67 7.69 29.98
N SER A 447 16.35 7.30 28.91
CA SER A 447 17.78 7.09 28.81
C SER A 447 18.23 7.36 27.36
N ARG A 448 19.50 7.17 27.03
CA ARG A 448 20.00 7.23 25.65
C ARG A 448 19.38 6.16 24.74
N ASP A 449 18.85 5.09 25.34
CA ASP A 449 18.34 3.93 24.63
C ASP A 449 16.86 3.66 24.85
N GLN A 450 16.13 4.53 25.53
CA GLN A 450 14.70 4.38 25.78
C GLN A 450 13.98 5.72 25.76
N GLN A 451 12.81 5.71 25.17
CA GLN A 451 11.93 6.88 25.13
C GLN A 451 10.46 6.50 25.21
N ILE A 452 9.69 7.43 25.72
CA ILE A 452 8.22 7.40 25.67
C ILE A 452 7.75 8.62 24.89
N PHE A 453 6.63 8.48 24.19
CA PHE A 453 5.98 9.60 23.53
C PHE A 453 4.47 9.50 23.67
N LEU A 454 3.82 10.65 23.69
CA LEU A 454 2.37 10.80 23.63
C LEU A 454 2.04 11.72 22.48
N SER A 455 1.11 11.32 21.63
CA SER A 455 0.63 12.15 20.52
C SER A 455 -0.87 12.14 20.41
N THR A 456 -1.44 13.23 19.90
CA THR A 456 -2.85 13.36 19.60
C THR A 456 -3.06 14.15 18.33
N GLY A 457 -4.14 13.87 17.61
CA GLY A 457 -4.49 14.59 16.38
C GLY A 457 -5.94 14.44 16.01
N LYS A 458 -6.41 15.37 15.17
CA LYS A 458 -7.72 15.33 14.55
C LYS A 458 -7.54 15.09 13.05
N GLY A 459 -7.98 13.94 12.58
CA GLY A 459 -7.99 13.57 11.17
C GLY A 459 -9.38 13.64 10.57
N TYR A 460 -9.44 13.49 9.25
CA TYR A 460 -10.67 13.30 8.54
C TYR A 460 -10.45 12.51 7.24
N GLU A 461 -11.54 11.95 6.73
CA GLU A 461 -11.61 11.32 5.41
C GLU A 461 -12.78 11.90 4.63
N THR A 462 -12.50 12.39 3.43
CA THR A 462 -13.56 12.72 2.47
C THR A 462 -14.02 11.46 1.76
N PRO A 463 -15.25 11.39 1.26
CA PRO A 463 -15.61 10.35 0.31
C PRO A 463 -14.77 10.47 -0.96
N THR A 464 -14.71 9.39 -1.73
CA THR A 464 -14.14 9.39 -3.10
C THR A 464 -15.21 9.65 -4.15
N LEU A 465 -14.77 9.90 -5.39
CA LEU A 465 -15.64 9.90 -6.57
C LEU A 465 -16.45 8.59 -6.65
N ALA A 466 -15.84 7.44 -6.40
CA ALA A 466 -16.56 6.16 -6.39
C ALA A 466 -17.61 6.05 -5.28
N GLU A 467 -17.35 6.63 -4.11
CA GLU A 467 -18.28 6.60 -2.96
C GLU A 467 -19.46 7.56 -3.12
N VAL A 468 -19.29 8.65 -3.85
CA VAL A 468 -20.41 9.59 -4.17
C VAL A 468 -21.12 9.29 -5.48
N SER A 469 -20.69 8.29 -6.25
CA SER A 469 -21.23 8.00 -7.60
C SER A 469 -22.54 7.21 -7.60
N TYR A 470 -23.02 6.76 -6.45
CA TYR A 470 -24.20 5.91 -6.37
C TYR A 470 -25.02 6.19 -5.11
N ILE A 471 -26.34 6.08 -5.25
CA ILE A 471 -27.29 6.11 -4.14
C ILE A 471 -28.08 4.81 -4.10
N THR A 472 -28.54 4.40 -2.90
CA THR A 472 -29.57 3.38 -2.77
C THR A 472 -30.92 3.98 -3.14
N ASP A 473 -31.69 3.31 -4.00
CA ASP A 473 -33.02 3.75 -4.39
C ASP A 473 -33.94 3.74 -3.16
N SER A 474 -34.51 4.90 -2.82
CA SER A 474 -35.40 5.04 -1.65
C SER A 474 -36.72 4.28 -1.78
N LEU A 475 -37.17 4.03 -3.01
CA LEU A 475 -38.41 3.28 -3.31
C LEU A 475 -38.15 1.76 -3.41
N ASN A 476 -36.93 1.38 -3.78
CA ASN A 476 -36.53 -0.03 -3.88
C ASN A 476 -35.12 -0.23 -3.31
N PRO A 477 -34.98 -0.57 -2.02
CA PRO A 477 -33.66 -0.75 -1.38
C PRO A 477 -32.78 -1.85 -2.01
N ASN A 478 -33.32 -2.67 -2.90
CA ASN A 478 -32.58 -3.67 -3.67
C ASN A 478 -32.06 -3.13 -5.02
N ARG A 479 -32.14 -1.83 -5.22
CA ARG A 479 -31.64 -1.15 -6.41
C ARG A 479 -30.65 -0.05 -6.03
N ILE A 480 -29.54 0.03 -6.77
CA ILE A 480 -28.55 1.11 -6.70
C ILE A 480 -28.69 1.95 -7.97
N LEU A 481 -28.78 3.26 -7.79
CA LEU A 481 -28.92 4.23 -8.89
C LEU A 481 -27.60 4.95 -9.13
N PRO A 482 -27.22 5.17 -10.41
CA PRO A 482 -26.05 5.96 -10.77
C PRO A 482 -26.37 7.46 -10.62
N GLN A 483 -26.24 7.98 -9.42
CA GLN A 483 -26.52 9.38 -9.09
C GLN A 483 -25.48 9.91 -8.11
N PHE A 484 -25.07 11.17 -8.26
CA PHE A 484 -24.12 11.82 -7.38
C PHE A 484 -24.74 12.02 -5.97
N ASN A 485 -24.12 11.43 -4.98
CA ASN A 485 -24.58 11.45 -3.59
C ASN A 485 -23.98 12.63 -2.82
N GLN A 486 -24.68 13.76 -2.80
CA GLN A 486 -24.27 14.95 -2.05
C GLN A 486 -24.48 14.82 -0.53
N SER A 487 -25.21 13.79 -0.06
CA SER A 487 -25.55 13.65 1.35
C SER A 487 -24.42 13.06 2.19
N ILE A 488 -23.40 12.45 1.56
CA ILE A 488 -22.26 11.90 2.28
C ILE A 488 -21.38 13.04 2.78
N VAL A 489 -21.22 13.11 4.10
CA VAL A 489 -20.32 14.07 4.74
C VAL A 489 -18.95 13.44 5.01
N ALA A 490 -17.91 14.26 5.12
CA ALA A 490 -16.59 13.80 5.50
C ALA A 490 -16.60 13.20 6.91
N SER A 491 -16.00 12.03 7.07
CA SER A 491 -15.74 11.45 8.38
C SER A 491 -14.68 12.26 9.11
N SER A 492 -14.82 12.45 10.42
CA SER A 492 -13.80 13.06 11.27
C SER A 492 -13.41 12.12 12.39
N ASN A 493 -12.15 12.17 12.81
CA ASN A 493 -11.66 11.33 13.89
C ASN A 493 -10.72 12.09 14.82
N ARG A 494 -10.70 11.68 16.09
CA ARG A 494 -9.73 12.09 17.09
C ARG A 494 -8.92 10.89 17.53
N GLN A 495 -7.62 11.03 17.45
CA GLN A 495 -6.66 9.95 17.72
C GLN A 495 -5.78 10.30 18.90
N TRP A 496 -5.44 9.30 19.70
CA TRP A 496 -4.46 9.33 20.78
C TRP A 496 -3.52 8.16 20.65
N GLU A 497 -2.25 8.37 20.92
CA GLU A 497 -1.22 7.35 20.86
C GLU A 497 -0.21 7.55 21.97
N LEU A 498 0.07 6.51 22.73
CA LEU A 498 1.13 6.43 23.73
C LEU A 498 2.11 5.34 23.29
N GLY A 499 3.37 5.70 23.10
CA GLY A 499 4.41 4.77 22.68
C GLY A 499 5.54 4.67 23.69
N TRP A 500 6.09 3.49 23.83
CA TRP A 500 7.34 3.21 24.51
C TRP A 500 8.22 2.40 23.58
N ARG A 501 9.40 2.93 23.25
CA ARG A 501 10.39 2.20 22.44
C ARG A 501 11.72 2.21 23.14
N GLY A 502 12.49 1.16 22.87
CA GLY A 502 13.79 0.97 23.45
C GLY A 502 14.69 0.06 22.63
N ARG A 503 15.96 0.15 22.96
CA ARG A 503 16.99 -0.80 22.52
C ARG A 503 17.84 -1.22 23.72
N HIS A 504 18.34 -2.43 23.69
CA HIS A 504 19.34 -2.92 24.64
C HIS A 504 20.53 -3.43 23.87
N SER A 505 21.68 -2.76 24.05
CA SER A 505 22.83 -2.95 23.17
C SER A 505 22.39 -2.76 21.69
N ASN A 506 23.11 -3.28 20.73
CA ASN A 506 22.66 -3.32 19.33
C ASN A 506 21.92 -4.62 19.01
N THR A 507 21.54 -5.40 20.04
CA THR A 507 21.01 -6.76 19.88
C THR A 507 19.49 -6.85 20.04
N HIS A 508 18.86 -5.96 20.77
CA HIS A 508 17.41 -5.96 21.00
C HIS A 508 16.81 -4.61 20.72
N ARG A 509 15.64 -4.60 20.06
CA ARG A 509 14.81 -3.42 19.86
C ARG A 509 13.36 -3.78 20.09
N TRP A 510 12.62 -2.87 20.72
CA TRP A 510 11.19 -3.03 20.93
C TRP A 510 10.44 -1.71 20.74
N GLU A 511 9.20 -1.84 20.37
CA GLU A 511 8.22 -0.77 20.36
C GLU A 511 6.90 -1.32 20.90
N LEU A 512 6.29 -0.63 21.84
CA LEU A 512 4.96 -0.91 22.38
C LEU A 512 4.12 0.35 22.24
N ILE A 513 2.98 0.25 21.56
CA ILE A 513 2.08 1.36 21.26
C ILE A 513 0.69 1.02 21.78
N GLY A 514 0.13 1.91 22.63
CA GLY A 514 -1.29 1.96 22.92
C GLY A 514 -1.95 3.03 22.08
N PHE A 515 -3.08 2.75 21.45
CA PHE A 515 -3.80 3.73 20.66
C PHE A 515 -5.31 3.73 20.97
N HIS A 516 -5.93 4.89 20.73
CA HIS A 516 -7.37 5.09 20.85
C HIS A 516 -7.84 6.07 19.78
N VAL A 517 -8.91 5.72 19.05
CA VAL A 517 -9.48 6.52 17.98
C VAL A 517 -11.00 6.53 18.13
N ARG A 518 -11.59 7.73 18.10
CA ARG A 518 -13.04 7.94 17.96
C ARG A 518 -13.34 8.65 16.66
N SER A 519 -14.22 8.11 15.85
CA SER A 519 -14.67 8.71 14.60
C SER A 519 -16.14 9.08 14.67
N SER A 520 -16.50 10.17 14.00
CA SER A 520 -17.87 10.58 13.74
C SER A 520 -18.13 10.59 12.24
N ASN A 521 -19.36 10.29 11.84
CA ASN A 521 -19.75 10.22 10.43
C ASN A 521 -18.88 9.24 9.61
N GLU A 522 -18.55 8.08 10.17
CA GLU A 522 -17.74 7.07 9.48
C GLU A 522 -18.41 6.68 8.16
N ILE A 523 -17.68 6.75 7.04
CA ILE A 523 -18.18 6.33 5.74
C ILE A 523 -18.18 4.81 5.70
N VAL A 524 -19.33 4.18 5.47
CA VAL A 524 -19.49 2.73 5.42
C VAL A 524 -20.27 2.32 4.17
N VAL A 525 -20.08 1.07 3.75
CA VAL A 525 -20.84 0.51 2.62
C VAL A 525 -22.31 0.35 3.06
N ASP A 526 -23.22 0.99 2.36
CA ASP A 526 -24.66 0.82 2.57
C ASP A 526 -25.16 -0.46 1.89
N ARG A 527 -24.90 -0.59 0.59
CA ARG A 527 -25.27 -1.76 -0.22
C ARG A 527 -24.14 -2.15 -1.15
N SER A 528 -24.01 -3.46 -1.38
CA SER A 528 -23.09 -4.03 -2.38
C SER A 528 -23.88 -5.00 -3.27
N LEU A 529 -24.20 -4.58 -4.49
CA LEU A 529 -25.03 -5.32 -5.42
C LEU A 529 -24.38 -5.34 -6.81
N ALA A 530 -24.22 -6.52 -7.39
CA ALA A 530 -23.80 -6.70 -8.78
C ALA A 530 -22.51 -5.96 -9.17
N GLY A 531 -21.56 -5.78 -8.22
CA GLY A 531 -20.30 -5.05 -8.45
C GLY A 531 -20.39 -3.55 -8.24
N GLN A 532 -21.54 -3.02 -7.82
CA GLN A 532 -21.76 -1.62 -7.46
C GLN A 532 -21.94 -1.49 -5.93
N ASN A 533 -21.42 -0.41 -5.37
CA ASN A 533 -21.58 -0.08 -3.95
C ASN A 533 -22.20 1.30 -3.78
N SER A 534 -23.21 1.42 -2.92
CA SER A 534 -23.62 2.69 -2.34
C SER A 534 -23.05 2.84 -0.94
N PHE A 535 -22.92 4.08 -0.48
CA PHE A 535 -22.31 4.41 0.79
C PHE A 535 -23.21 5.34 1.60
N ARG A 536 -22.98 5.36 2.91
CA ARG A 536 -23.64 6.25 3.89
C ARG A 536 -22.70 6.56 5.04
N ASN A 537 -23.06 7.52 5.87
CA ASN A 537 -22.37 7.78 7.13
C ASN A 537 -22.98 6.97 8.27
N ALA A 538 -22.14 6.26 9.03
CA ALA A 538 -22.48 5.74 10.35
C ALA A 538 -22.20 6.83 11.41
N PRO A 539 -23.03 6.99 12.46
CA PRO A 539 -22.88 8.10 13.42
C PRO A 539 -21.53 8.13 14.12
N GLY A 540 -21.04 6.98 14.58
CA GLY A 540 -19.78 6.88 15.30
C GLY A 540 -19.14 5.51 15.23
N THR A 541 -17.82 5.50 15.40
CA THR A 541 -17.02 4.27 15.60
C THR A 541 -15.93 4.52 16.61
N GLU A 542 -15.49 3.47 17.29
CA GLU A 542 -14.37 3.51 18.21
C GLU A 542 -13.40 2.37 17.91
N ARG A 543 -12.12 2.69 17.94
CA ARG A 543 -11.02 1.76 17.76
C ARG A 543 -10.00 1.97 18.86
N TYR A 544 -9.58 0.90 19.52
CA TYR A 544 -8.49 0.95 20.49
C TYR A 544 -7.72 -0.35 20.52
N GLY A 545 -6.47 -0.29 20.91
CA GLY A 545 -5.65 -1.48 20.94
C GLY A 545 -4.22 -1.26 21.39
N LEU A 546 -3.49 -2.36 21.35
CA LEU A 546 -2.06 -2.43 21.63
C LEU A 546 -1.34 -3.04 20.42
N GLU A 547 -0.24 -2.44 20.05
CA GLU A 547 0.70 -2.90 19.02
C GLU A 547 2.06 -3.13 19.67
N MET A 548 2.72 -4.21 19.32
CA MET A 548 4.06 -4.53 19.78
C MET A 548 4.91 -4.98 18.60
N SER A 549 6.14 -4.50 18.53
CA SER A 549 7.18 -5.11 17.72
C SER A 549 8.44 -5.35 18.55
N TRP A 550 9.14 -6.44 18.25
CA TRP A 550 10.39 -6.80 18.91
C TRP A 550 11.32 -7.50 17.92
N SER A 551 12.55 -7.01 17.84
CA SER A 551 13.64 -7.62 17.08
C SER A 551 14.75 -8.00 18.02
N ALA A 552 15.29 -9.20 17.88
CA ALA A 552 16.38 -9.69 18.70
C ALA A 552 17.44 -10.40 17.85
N GLN A 553 18.70 -10.08 18.12
CA GLN A 553 19.86 -10.82 17.65
C GLN A 553 20.44 -11.61 18.82
N TRP A 554 20.18 -12.93 18.83
CA TRP A 554 20.57 -13.81 19.92
C TRP A 554 22.05 -14.23 19.85
N SER A 555 22.55 -14.33 18.62
CA SER A 555 23.94 -14.62 18.31
C SER A 555 24.29 -14.08 16.92
N ALA A 556 25.52 -14.28 16.46
CA ALA A 556 25.90 -13.94 15.09
C ALA A 556 25.04 -14.64 14.03
N SER A 557 24.48 -15.81 14.35
CA SER A 557 23.68 -16.61 13.42
C SER A 557 22.17 -16.53 13.63
N TRP A 558 21.68 -16.24 14.83
CA TRP A 558 20.25 -16.32 15.16
C TRP A 558 19.64 -14.94 15.40
N GLN A 559 18.57 -14.70 14.70
CA GLN A 559 17.75 -13.50 14.84
C GLN A 559 16.28 -13.87 14.95
N SER A 560 15.50 -13.06 15.65
CA SER A 560 14.04 -13.18 15.68
C SER A 560 13.38 -11.83 15.51
N TYR A 561 12.19 -11.85 14.92
CA TYR A 561 11.28 -10.73 14.85
C TYR A 561 9.87 -11.15 15.26
N LEU A 562 9.23 -10.31 16.07
CA LEU A 562 7.87 -10.49 16.53
C LEU A 562 7.08 -9.22 16.28
N SER A 563 5.88 -9.33 15.75
CA SER A 563 4.89 -8.26 15.77
C SER A 563 3.53 -8.80 16.20
N LEU A 564 2.86 -8.07 17.09
CA LEU A 564 1.55 -8.42 17.62
C LEU A 564 0.65 -7.18 17.60
N THR A 565 -0.63 -7.40 17.33
CA THR A 565 -1.67 -6.38 17.45
C THR A 565 -2.90 -6.99 18.10
N ARG A 566 -3.36 -6.39 19.18
CA ARG A 566 -4.69 -6.64 19.77
C ARG A 566 -5.52 -5.39 19.61
N MET A 567 -6.68 -5.50 18.97
CA MET A 567 -7.51 -4.34 18.64
C MET A 567 -8.99 -4.68 18.83
N LYS A 568 -9.76 -3.68 19.27
CA LYS A 568 -11.21 -3.68 19.14
C LYS A 568 -11.63 -2.51 18.26
N ALA A 569 -12.42 -2.78 17.23
CA ALA A 569 -13.00 -1.78 16.34
C ALA A 569 -14.50 -2.03 16.25
N HIS A 570 -15.34 -1.06 16.66
CA HIS A 570 -16.77 -1.25 16.77
C HIS A 570 -17.55 0.02 16.50
N TYR A 571 -18.81 -0.14 16.14
CA TYR A 571 -19.76 0.95 15.98
C TYR A 571 -20.16 1.51 17.33
N GLN A 572 -20.43 2.82 17.37
CA GLN A 572 -20.95 3.53 18.55
C GLN A 572 -22.16 4.37 18.19
N GLY A 573 -23.02 4.58 19.17
CA GLY A 573 -24.20 5.43 19.09
C GLY A 573 -25.48 4.66 18.81
N ASP A 574 -26.59 5.27 19.17
CA ASP A 574 -27.90 4.66 19.03
C ASP A 574 -28.44 4.80 17.60
N TRP A 575 -28.14 3.80 16.79
CA TRP A 575 -28.63 3.70 15.42
C TRP A 575 -28.86 2.24 15.03
N THR A 576 -29.74 2.04 14.04
CA THR A 576 -30.17 0.71 13.60
C THR A 576 -29.88 0.50 12.12
N LEU A 577 -29.58 -0.75 11.77
CA LEU A 577 -29.48 -1.24 10.40
C LEU A 577 -30.31 -2.50 10.26
N ALA A 578 -31.23 -2.53 9.29
CA ALA A 578 -32.16 -3.64 9.09
C ALA A 578 -32.92 -4.05 10.41
N GLY A 579 -33.31 -3.08 11.23
CA GLY A 579 -34.01 -3.29 12.50
C GLY A 579 -33.13 -3.78 13.65
N GLN A 580 -31.81 -3.87 13.48
CA GLN A 580 -30.90 -4.33 14.53
C GLN A 580 -30.04 -3.16 15.04
N SER A 581 -29.87 -3.04 16.36
CA SER A 581 -28.94 -2.07 16.96
C SER A 581 -27.52 -2.35 16.50
N MET A 582 -26.83 -1.28 16.15
CA MET A 582 -25.44 -1.34 15.70
C MET A 582 -24.44 -1.01 16.80
N ASP A 583 -24.89 -0.46 17.93
CA ASP A 583 -24.00 -0.14 19.04
C ASP A 583 -23.24 -1.37 19.53
N GLY A 584 -21.93 -1.23 19.67
CA GLY A 584 -21.02 -2.30 20.12
C GLY A 584 -20.71 -3.38 19.07
N ARG A 585 -21.36 -3.41 17.89
CA ARG A 585 -21.05 -4.37 16.83
C ARG A 585 -19.67 -4.09 16.23
N TRP A 586 -18.96 -5.17 15.92
CA TRP A 586 -17.64 -5.10 15.30
C TRP A 586 -17.71 -4.52 13.90
N MET A 587 -16.76 -3.67 13.58
CA MET A 587 -16.55 -3.22 12.21
C MET A 587 -16.08 -4.40 11.34
N PRO A 588 -16.70 -4.61 10.17
CA PRO A 588 -16.34 -5.74 9.32
C PRO A 588 -14.92 -5.66 8.79
N ALA A 589 -14.38 -6.81 8.41
CA ALA A 589 -13.02 -7.03 7.93
C ALA A 589 -11.90 -6.61 8.90
N THR A 590 -12.21 -6.23 10.14
CA THR A 590 -11.22 -5.90 11.18
C THR A 590 -10.96 -7.11 12.08
N PRO A 591 -9.71 -7.60 12.17
CA PRO A 591 -9.36 -8.69 13.09
C PRO A 591 -9.26 -8.17 14.52
N ASP A 592 -9.61 -9.01 15.50
CA ASP A 592 -9.40 -8.73 16.92
C ASP A 592 -7.95 -8.94 17.35
N PHE A 593 -7.23 -9.81 16.64
CA PHE A 593 -5.84 -10.12 16.89
C PHE A 593 -5.12 -10.40 15.57
N SER A 594 -3.88 -9.92 15.44
CA SER A 594 -2.96 -10.31 14.39
C SER A 594 -1.55 -10.45 14.94
N GLY A 595 -0.77 -11.35 14.36
CA GLY A 595 0.60 -11.58 14.77
C GLY A 595 1.46 -12.16 13.67
N PHE A 596 2.73 -11.81 13.71
CA PHE A 596 3.76 -12.33 12.83
C PHE A 596 5.02 -12.64 13.67
N VAL A 597 5.60 -13.80 13.45
CA VAL A 597 6.85 -14.24 14.08
C VAL A 597 7.78 -14.74 13.01
N GLU A 598 9.03 -14.32 13.04
CA GLU A 598 10.11 -14.83 12.20
C GLU A 598 11.26 -15.31 13.10
N LEU A 599 11.75 -16.50 12.86
CA LEU A 599 13.03 -16.98 13.37
C LEU A 599 13.97 -17.21 12.20
N ARG A 600 15.10 -16.49 12.19
CA ARG A 600 16.07 -16.47 11.11
C ARG A 600 17.40 -17.08 11.57
N TYR A 601 17.95 -17.91 10.72
CA TYR A 601 19.29 -18.49 10.86
C TYR A 601 20.17 -18.05 9.70
N GLN A 602 21.32 -17.46 10.03
CA GLN A 602 22.34 -17.01 9.09
C GLN A 602 23.61 -17.84 9.31
N ASP A 603 24.13 -18.44 8.24
CA ASP A 603 25.40 -19.17 8.25
C ASP A 603 26.22 -18.78 7.00
N GLY A 604 27.14 -17.87 7.18
CA GLY A 604 27.91 -17.29 6.09
C GLY A 604 27.01 -16.76 4.98
N PRO A 605 27.14 -17.26 3.73
CA PRO A 605 26.32 -16.80 2.60
C PRO A 605 24.90 -17.35 2.58
N GLN A 606 24.56 -18.26 3.50
CA GLN A 606 23.25 -18.91 3.55
C GLN A 606 22.38 -18.32 4.64
N GLN A 607 21.10 -18.14 4.33
CA GLN A 607 20.08 -17.70 5.27
C GLN A 607 18.84 -18.60 5.16
N SER A 608 18.28 -18.95 6.29
CA SER A 608 17.00 -19.64 6.38
C SER A 608 16.10 -18.94 7.38
N ALA A 609 14.78 -18.97 7.17
CA ALA A 609 13.85 -18.44 8.14
C ALA A 609 12.58 -19.30 8.21
N LEU A 610 12.04 -19.40 9.42
CA LEU A 610 10.71 -19.92 9.71
C LEU A 610 9.81 -18.77 10.10
N GLU A 611 8.67 -18.67 9.47
CA GLU A 611 7.70 -17.61 9.69
C GLU A 611 6.35 -18.19 10.13
N VAL A 612 5.69 -17.52 11.05
CA VAL A 612 4.32 -17.83 11.48
C VAL A 612 3.50 -16.56 11.40
N ARG A 613 2.38 -16.62 10.70
CA ARG A 613 1.38 -15.57 10.67
C ARG A 613 0.09 -16.04 11.30
N HIS A 614 -0.50 -15.21 12.15
CA HIS A 614 -1.85 -15.39 12.69
C HIS A 614 -2.74 -14.22 12.34
N LEU A 615 -3.99 -14.51 11.98
CA LEU A 615 -5.02 -13.52 11.77
C LEU A 615 -6.31 -13.99 12.45
N GLY A 616 -6.86 -13.15 13.33
CA GLY A 616 -8.04 -13.42 14.11
C GLY A 616 -9.34 -13.48 13.29
N LYS A 617 -10.44 -13.79 13.95
CA LYS A 617 -11.78 -13.79 13.35
C LYS A 617 -12.12 -12.41 12.81
N ARG A 618 -12.79 -12.36 11.63
CA ARG A 618 -13.25 -11.13 10.99
C ARG A 618 -14.71 -11.29 10.57
N PHE A 619 -15.54 -10.31 10.86
CA PHE A 619 -16.91 -10.28 10.35
C PHE A 619 -16.93 -9.78 8.90
N ALA A 620 -17.86 -10.31 8.10
CA ALA A 620 -18.00 -9.96 6.69
C ALA A 620 -19.11 -8.91 6.45
N ASN A 621 -19.92 -8.65 7.45
CA ASN A 621 -21.01 -7.67 7.38
C ASN A 621 -21.18 -6.91 8.70
N ASP A 622 -21.79 -5.72 8.61
CA ASP A 622 -22.00 -4.82 9.75
C ASP A 622 -22.82 -5.45 10.87
N VAL A 623 -23.83 -6.25 10.54
CA VAL A 623 -24.69 -6.93 11.51
C VAL A 623 -24.04 -8.14 12.19
N ASN A 624 -22.78 -8.47 11.83
CA ASN A 624 -21.96 -9.52 12.41
C ASN A 624 -22.54 -10.95 12.31
N THR A 625 -23.37 -11.21 11.32
CA THR A 625 -23.98 -12.55 11.09
C THR A 625 -23.10 -13.49 10.27
N LEU A 626 -22.21 -12.92 9.43
CA LEU A 626 -21.24 -13.67 8.63
C LEU A 626 -19.82 -13.38 9.09
N SER A 627 -18.97 -14.38 9.15
CA SER A 627 -17.56 -14.20 9.55
C SER A 627 -16.62 -15.20 8.90
N ALA A 628 -15.38 -14.77 8.67
CA ALA A 628 -14.25 -15.64 8.37
C ALA A 628 -13.59 -16.08 9.69
N PRO A 629 -13.33 -17.38 9.89
CA PRO A 629 -12.65 -17.88 11.09
C PRO A 629 -11.20 -17.40 11.17
N ALA A 630 -10.65 -17.41 12.38
CA ALA A 630 -9.22 -17.19 12.59
C ALA A 630 -8.38 -18.27 11.91
N PHE A 631 -7.18 -17.92 11.49
CA PHE A 631 -6.23 -18.86 10.92
C PHE A 631 -4.79 -18.52 11.32
N HIS A 632 -3.93 -19.49 11.17
CA HIS A 632 -2.47 -19.32 11.20
C HIS A 632 -1.85 -20.10 10.04
N THR A 633 -0.81 -19.51 9.45
CA THR A 633 0.00 -20.14 8.39
C THR A 633 1.46 -20.14 8.78
N TRP A 634 2.17 -21.14 8.31
CA TRP A 634 3.59 -21.32 8.50
C TRP A 634 4.27 -21.21 7.14
N ALA A 635 5.42 -20.53 7.09
CA ALA A 635 6.24 -20.48 5.90
C ALA A 635 7.70 -20.76 6.24
N ILE A 636 8.40 -21.34 5.30
CA ILE A 636 9.85 -21.53 5.37
C ILE A 636 10.46 -20.90 4.13
N ARG A 637 11.55 -20.16 4.33
CA ARG A 637 12.34 -19.60 3.24
C ARG A 637 13.81 -19.92 3.40
N TRP A 638 14.47 -19.99 2.28
CA TRP A 638 15.91 -20.24 2.18
C TRP A 638 16.49 -19.37 1.08
N GLN A 639 17.68 -18.83 1.31
CA GLN A 639 18.48 -18.17 0.29
C GLN A 639 19.96 -18.45 0.47
N ARG A 640 20.72 -18.44 -0.62
CA ARG A 640 22.17 -18.58 -0.58
C ARG A 640 22.82 -17.70 -1.66
N ASN A 641 23.85 -16.98 -1.25
CA ASN A 641 24.66 -16.16 -2.12
C ASN A 641 25.90 -16.94 -2.59
N PHE A 642 26.20 -16.87 -3.87
CA PHE A 642 27.37 -17.43 -4.49
C PHE A 642 28.12 -16.27 -5.16
N VAL A 643 29.47 -16.28 -5.06
CA VAL A 643 30.35 -15.34 -5.76
C VAL A 643 30.96 -16.09 -6.93
N ILE A 644 30.79 -15.54 -8.13
CA ILE A 644 31.29 -16.12 -9.40
C ILE A 644 32.09 -15.03 -10.10
N GLY A 645 33.40 -15.00 -9.88
CA GLY A 645 34.24 -13.88 -10.34
C GLY A 645 33.82 -12.57 -9.66
N THR A 646 33.50 -11.55 -10.44
CA THR A 646 32.97 -10.25 -9.96
C THR A 646 31.46 -10.26 -9.75
N SER A 647 30.79 -11.34 -10.08
CA SER A 647 29.34 -11.46 -10.09
C SER A 647 28.82 -12.12 -8.82
N ARG A 648 27.57 -11.80 -8.44
CA ARG A 648 26.86 -12.45 -7.35
C ARG A 648 25.61 -13.16 -7.89
N LEU A 649 25.50 -14.45 -7.58
CA LEU A 649 24.30 -15.24 -7.84
C LEU A 649 23.61 -15.52 -6.50
N THR A 650 22.35 -15.19 -6.36
CA THR A 650 21.51 -15.53 -5.21
C THR A 650 20.47 -16.55 -5.63
N ALA A 651 20.47 -17.71 -5.01
CA ALA A 651 19.39 -18.69 -5.14
C ALA A 651 18.42 -18.54 -3.97
N MET A 652 17.13 -18.59 -4.25
CA MET A 652 16.06 -18.40 -3.27
C MET A 652 15.00 -19.48 -3.42
N ALA A 653 14.41 -19.90 -2.31
CA ALA A 653 13.26 -20.80 -2.28
C ALA A 653 12.35 -20.45 -1.12
N ARG A 654 11.05 -20.64 -1.29
CA ARG A 654 10.06 -20.41 -0.24
C ARG A 654 8.90 -21.38 -0.39
N ILE A 655 8.38 -21.84 0.75
CA ILE A 655 7.13 -22.59 0.83
C ILE A 655 6.22 -21.83 1.78
N ASP A 656 5.08 -21.41 1.28
CA ASP A 656 4.04 -20.74 2.05
C ASP A 656 2.96 -21.74 2.47
N ASN A 657 2.29 -21.45 3.59
CA ASN A 657 1.22 -22.28 4.13
C ASN A 657 1.65 -23.76 4.23
N LEU A 658 2.80 -24.01 4.89
CA LEU A 658 3.46 -25.31 4.99
C LEU A 658 2.53 -26.45 5.44
N LEU A 659 1.54 -26.14 6.30
CA LEU A 659 0.56 -27.09 6.82
C LEU A 659 -0.66 -27.27 5.92
N ASP A 660 -0.68 -26.70 4.73
CA ASP A 660 -1.77 -26.79 3.72
C ASP A 660 -3.14 -26.41 4.29
N ARG A 661 -3.20 -25.37 5.12
CA ARG A 661 -4.44 -24.96 5.76
C ARG A 661 -5.36 -24.24 4.78
N ARG A 662 -6.63 -24.61 4.75
CA ARG A 662 -7.68 -23.86 4.02
C ARG A 662 -8.12 -22.67 4.86
N TYR A 663 -8.13 -21.47 4.27
CA TYR A 663 -8.51 -20.25 4.97
C TYR A 663 -9.06 -19.18 4.01
N VAL A 664 -9.75 -18.19 4.57
CA VAL A 664 -10.22 -17.00 3.86
C VAL A 664 -9.21 -15.89 4.04
N GLY A 665 -8.58 -15.46 2.96
CA GLY A 665 -7.54 -14.42 2.99
C GLY A 665 -8.13 -13.02 3.17
N SER A 666 -9.13 -12.67 2.37
CA SER A 666 -9.77 -11.35 2.38
C SER A 666 -11.29 -11.43 2.35
N LEU A 667 -11.94 -10.30 2.56
CA LEU A 667 -13.40 -10.17 2.64
C LEU A 667 -13.89 -8.99 1.80
N ILE A 668 -14.98 -9.19 1.06
CA ILE A 668 -15.75 -8.12 0.42
C ILE A 668 -16.88 -7.74 1.37
N VAL A 669 -16.75 -6.59 2.03
CA VAL A 669 -17.66 -6.16 3.09
C VAL A 669 -19.08 -5.93 2.56
N ASN A 670 -20.07 -6.38 3.32
CA ASN A 670 -21.51 -6.26 3.02
C ASN A 670 -21.94 -6.86 1.66
N ASN A 671 -21.15 -7.80 1.12
CA ASN A 671 -21.48 -8.48 -0.12
C ASN A 671 -22.19 -9.83 0.18
N PRO A 672 -23.18 -10.25 -0.61
CA PRO A 672 -23.81 -11.57 -0.48
C PRO A 672 -22.82 -12.75 -0.63
N SER A 673 -21.75 -12.55 -1.37
CA SER A 673 -20.66 -13.50 -1.57
C SER A 673 -19.33 -12.89 -1.08
N PRO A 674 -19.12 -12.79 0.26
CA PRO A 674 -18.05 -11.97 0.81
C PRO A 674 -16.69 -12.66 0.90
N PHE A 675 -16.59 -13.97 0.70
CA PHE A 675 -15.40 -14.74 1.02
C PHE A 675 -14.46 -14.86 -0.19
N GLU A 676 -13.21 -14.46 0.01
CA GLU A 676 -12.11 -14.65 -0.95
C GLU A 676 -11.11 -15.65 -0.33
N PRO A 677 -11.19 -16.94 -0.71
CA PRO A 677 -10.29 -17.97 -0.19
C PRO A 677 -8.89 -17.82 -0.76
N SER A 678 -7.89 -18.02 0.09
CA SER A 678 -6.49 -18.05 -0.28
C SER A 678 -6.02 -19.45 -0.63
N PRO A 679 -4.89 -19.58 -1.37
CA PRO A 679 -4.35 -20.87 -1.74
C PRO A 679 -3.93 -21.69 -0.50
N GLY A 680 -3.93 -23.02 -0.67
CA GLY A 680 -3.29 -23.96 0.23
C GLY A 680 -1.78 -23.78 0.21
N ARG A 681 -1.02 -24.88 0.34
CA ARG A 681 0.43 -24.83 0.25
C ARG A 681 0.89 -24.41 -1.14
N THR A 682 1.78 -23.41 -1.20
CA THR A 682 2.42 -22.93 -2.42
C THR A 682 3.93 -22.87 -2.24
N ALA A 683 4.66 -23.00 -3.32
CA ALA A 683 6.11 -22.90 -3.31
C ALA A 683 6.59 -22.08 -4.51
N TRP A 684 7.72 -21.41 -4.36
CA TRP A 684 8.42 -20.79 -5.46
C TRP A 684 9.94 -20.87 -5.28
N ILE A 685 10.65 -20.80 -6.38
CA ILE A 685 12.09 -20.68 -6.47
C ILE A 685 12.45 -19.41 -7.23
N GLY A 686 13.58 -18.81 -6.91
CA GLY A 686 14.09 -17.61 -7.56
C GLY A 686 15.59 -17.67 -7.75
N LEU A 687 16.07 -17.06 -8.83
CA LEU A 687 17.47 -16.82 -9.08
C LEU A 687 17.67 -15.34 -9.38
N ARG A 688 18.68 -14.74 -8.75
CA ARG A 688 19.12 -13.37 -8.99
C ARG A 688 20.58 -13.37 -9.34
N MET A 689 20.91 -12.83 -10.50
CA MET A 689 22.28 -12.60 -10.94
C MET A 689 22.57 -11.11 -10.94
N ARG A 690 23.61 -10.68 -10.23
CA ARG A 690 24.10 -9.31 -10.24
C ARG A 690 25.51 -9.29 -10.82
N LEU A 691 25.71 -8.40 -11.78
CA LEU A 691 26.96 -8.18 -12.50
C LEU A 691 27.44 -6.77 -12.17
N ALA A 692 28.67 -6.64 -11.68
CA ALA A 692 29.39 -5.37 -11.73
C ALA A 692 30.06 -5.31 -13.12
N VAL A 693 29.70 -4.33 -13.93
CA VAL A 693 30.17 -4.27 -15.31
C VAL A 693 31.48 -3.45 -15.38
N PHE A 694 31.58 -2.35 -14.61
CA PHE A 694 32.79 -1.53 -14.47
C PHE A 694 32.67 -0.54 -13.29
#